data_fcd9c5cdcaeb1e08dcf75cb5f8df5a38
#
_entry.id   fcd9c5cdcaeb1e08dcf75cb5f8df5a38
#
_cell.length_a   1.000
_cell.length_b   1.000
_cell.length_c   1.000
_cell.angle_alpha   90.00
_cell.angle_beta   90.00
_cell.angle_gamma   90.00
#
_symmetry.space_group_name_H-M   'P 1'
#
loop_
_entity.id
_entity.type
_entity.pdbx_description
1 polymer ?
#
loop_
_entity_poly.entity_id
_entity_poly.type
_entity_poly.pdbx_seq_one_letter_code
_entity_poly.pdbx_strand_id
1 'polypeptide(L)'
;MGSKRKRGAKDGSNGVQNPLKRTKNDSDSSAKASQKSKPKPTLEKTPFEKTPFVETPVGDERKREADVYNLLGSEDSNDRIEAADCIISSLLGEEVVSEAVMQRHLDRRLFRGLASGRNASRLGFSLVLTELLGQLFGEKAIADSKYEELTFDKVLQILTEKTQAVGNIPGQEERDHWFGQLFGIESFVRAGILFRDISRWNTVLDLLLKLGSKKVWLRSQCGWIIVQSVEQMNKKQAESTLERVAEANLAKTPEGVAIWLVTLSRFPDLKVKPWREPLSKKSFSDLAAVLRESFQDFDKDQNERGQKNKQASWTAQLHYVWDIVLAHYTREGEAGAAEFEQFWARVVDDSLFSKSATEGQKFKGFMVFQKMLEGFVDLPAHLEALFSKNLTLCLMNQAAKEDRYLHRAATKALKAIESLTSAHPSTLLPILKSLLGKNGAYNFDQRTNTKTIDRILLNVSGETGEETIKIIRKPLGTLDQQETAQATSTLRVYVDYLSKTLNASASSSGKIQQNVFSAALQELSQLAYAQPKHIPADALTEGVRELCRTRLESSFAKVSRRTEDYGTLCLAVSSIDPDSVAMSEEIKTAVQEALSRMQKLLKRKATDDNEKSLFQSLAMLHAVSVFQLYNEDPDAMEVLNDLAQYSDRLKKGKPAESEAGTSELVVEILLSMVARPSSLMRQVSQQVFDAFTPQVSAGGLGLLTGPLSSSESTKGQKELFSTGEDEMEVDEDEDEEGTDADEEDNSDIEIDSDVEFVDLNEANDESGEEEEDEEEDEDEEKEGEFDKPEELENALEKLLKSHRLDKDANAESSESEGDMSDSEMFAIDEQLAAAIKPRIQDRTNDSKKQKKEAKQSVINFKHRILDLLDIYVRNESLGPLSFALLLPLLNLMRTTSTKPLSARACEIILNYQKALRKARSNRQEIQVPEPDDLLGLLLEIHEAAGQDNAHAYAKAASAASLIVASALFAADKTKIKDVAVVYAKTQSDWVLGEAKLQTSFFADWNNWCQNAASQSQS
;
A
#
# COMPACT_ATOMS: atom_id res chain seq x y z
N MET A 1 30.28 -2.03 -44.35
CA MET A 1 30.21 -2.51 -45.74
C MET A 1 28.99 -3.40 -45.78
N GLY A 2 27.85 -3.01 -46.24
CA GLY A 2 27.47 -2.79 -47.65
C GLY A 2 26.80 -4.10 -48.08
N SER A 3 25.62 -4.22 -48.49
CA SER A 3 24.96 -3.63 -49.62
C SER A 3 23.45 -4.00 -49.68
N LYS A 4 22.64 -3.04 -50.07
CA LYS A 4 21.27 -3.11 -50.59
C LYS A 4 21.13 -4.03 -51.80
N ARG A 5 19.95 -4.60 -52.04
CA ARG A 5 19.34 -4.60 -53.37
C ARG A 5 17.81 -4.74 -53.36
N LYS A 6 17.22 -3.78 -54.06
CA LYS A 6 15.85 -3.62 -54.47
C LYS A 6 15.55 -4.42 -55.76
N ARG A 7 14.21 -4.58 -56.03
CA ARG A 7 13.44 -4.64 -57.34
C ARG A 7 12.55 -5.89 -57.36
N GLY A 8 11.37 -5.87 -57.87
CA GLY A 8 10.59 -4.91 -58.62
C GLY A 8 9.24 -5.56 -59.01
N ALA A 9 8.30 -4.73 -59.30
CA ALA A 9 6.88 -4.99 -59.59
C ALA A 9 6.60 -5.74 -60.91
N LYS A 10 5.39 -6.30 -61.03
CA LYS A 10 4.37 -6.10 -62.09
C LYS A 10 3.14 -6.99 -61.85
N ASP A 11 2.04 -6.41 -61.71
CA ASP A 11 0.84 -6.14 -62.57
C ASP A 11 -0.02 -7.35 -62.94
N GLY A 12 -1.36 -7.18 -62.70
CA GLY A 12 -2.41 -7.83 -63.43
C GLY A 12 -3.67 -8.18 -62.68
N SER A 13 -4.46 -7.25 -62.41
CA SER A 13 -5.89 -6.91 -62.71
C SER A 13 -7.05 -7.86 -62.33
N ASN A 14 -8.09 -7.19 -61.82
CA ASN A 14 -9.54 -7.46 -61.78
C ASN A 14 -10.04 -8.52 -60.80
N GLY A 15 -10.99 -8.29 -59.95
CA GLY A 15 -11.99 -7.27 -59.77
C GLY A 15 -13.03 -7.76 -58.76
N VAL A 16 -13.79 -6.82 -58.19
CA VAL A 16 -15.06 -6.96 -57.47
C VAL A 16 -15.01 -6.90 -55.94
N GLN A 17 -15.26 -5.72 -55.52
CA GLN A 17 -15.88 -5.11 -54.31
C GLN A 17 -16.63 -6.01 -53.35
N ASN A 18 -16.37 -5.88 -52.02
CA ASN A 18 -17.09 -4.98 -51.13
C ASN A 18 -16.56 -5.04 -49.67
N PRO A 19 -16.96 -4.16 -48.74
CA PRO A 19 -16.04 -3.23 -48.11
C PRO A 19 -15.76 -3.50 -46.60
N LEU A 20 -14.50 -3.28 -46.24
CA LEU A 20 -14.00 -3.24 -44.86
C LEU A 20 -14.42 -1.95 -44.15
N LYS A 21 -14.99 -2.05 -42.98
CA LYS A 21 -15.11 -0.92 -42.02
C LYS A 21 -13.81 -0.74 -41.27
N ARG A 22 -13.21 0.45 -41.46
CA ARG A 22 -12.10 0.99 -40.70
C ARG A 22 -12.50 1.32 -39.25
N THR A 23 -11.71 0.87 -38.30
CA THR A 23 -11.60 1.50 -36.98
C THR A 23 -10.71 2.72 -37.06
N LYS A 24 -11.20 3.86 -36.62
CA LYS A 24 -10.40 5.03 -36.25
C LYS A 24 -10.46 5.23 -34.73
N ASN A 25 -9.31 5.30 -34.14
CA ASN A 25 -9.12 5.94 -32.84
C ASN A 25 -9.23 7.44 -33.04
N ASP A 26 -9.99 8.09 -32.22
CA ASP A 26 -9.77 9.48 -31.81
C ASP A 26 -10.37 9.68 -30.42
N SER A 27 -9.51 10.14 -29.54
CA SER A 27 -9.79 10.72 -28.25
C SER A 27 -10.61 11.98 -28.39
N ASP A 28 -11.71 12.13 -27.70
CA ASP A 28 -11.96 13.38 -26.99
C ASP A 28 -13.07 13.27 -25.93
N SER A 29 -12.84 13.98 -24.87
CA SER A 29 -13.61 14.16 -23.67
C SER A 29 -14.96 14.84 -23.90
N SER A 30 -16.01 14.38 -23.23
CA SER A 30 -16.90 15.23 -22.45
C SER A 30 -18.07 14.46 -21.85
N ALA A 31 -18.38 14.82 -20.63
CA ALA A 31 -19.43 14.31 -19.76
C ALA A 31 -20.82 14.28 -20.41
N LYS A 32 -21.54 13.17 -20.24
CA LYS A 32 -23.01 13.18 -20.23
C LYS A 32 -23.57 12.15 -19.24
N ALA A 33 -24.47 12.69 -18.45
CA ALA A 33 -25.28 12.10 -17.42
C ALA A 33 -25.73 10.66 -17.63
N SER A 34 -25.65 9.90 -16.54
CA SER A 34 -26.25 8.60 -16.31
C SER A 34 -27.77 8.65 -16.52
N GLN A 35 -28.22 8.06 -17.61
CA GLN A 35 -29.59 7.58 -17.70
C GLN A 35 -29.62 6.15 -17.18
N LYS A 36 -30.28 5.94 -16.06
CA LYS A 36 -30.68 4.63 -15.54
C LYS A 36 -31.38 3.87 -16.66
N SER A 37 -30.75 2.79 -17.15
CA SER A 37 -31.39 1.81 -18.00
C SER A 37 -32.52 1.14 -17.20
N LYS A 38 -33.76 1.30 -17.67
CA LYS A 38 -34.90 0.54 -17.16
C LYS A 38 -34.57 -0.95 -17.27
N PRO A 39 -34.90 -1.78 -16.28
CA PRO A 39 -34.76 -3.22 -16.39
C PRO A 39 -35.58 -3.68 -17.60
N LYS A 40 -34.98 -4.48 -18.50
CA LYS A 40 -35.74 -5.21 -19.54
C LYS A 40 -36.80 -6.03 -18.80
N PRO A 41 -38.04 -6.07 -19.32
CA PRO A 41 -39.04 -6.93 -18.74
C PRO A 41 -38.48 -8.35 -18.79
N THR A 42 -38.34 -8.99 -17.65
CA THR A 42 -38.13 -10.44 -17.52
C THR A 42 -39.37 -11.06 -18.10
N LEU A 43 -39.24 -11.61 -19.33
CA LEU A 43 -40.22 -12.55 -19.83
C LEU A 43 -40.27 -13.67 -18.78
N GLU A 44 -41.40 -13.85 -18.13
CA GLU A 44 -41.67 -15.06 -17.36
C GLU A 44 -41.39 -16.22 -18.27
N LYS A 45 -40.27 -16.96 -18.04
CA LYS A 45 -39.94 -18.18 -18.77
C LYS A 45 -41.06 -19.16 -18.44
N THR A 46 -41.87 -19.51 -19.43
CA THR A 46 -42.81 -20.63 -19.28
C THR A 46 -42.01 -21.88 -18.94
N PRO A 47 -42.31 -22.59 -17.84
CA PRO A 47 -41.60 -23.82 -17.49
C PRO A 47 -41.76 -24.81 -18.65
N PHE A 48 -40.66 -25.50 -19.01
CA PHE A 48 -40.72 -26.53 -20.05
C PHE A 48 -41.67 -27.62 -19.64
N GLU A 49 -42.53 -28.06 -20.61
CA GLU A 49 -43.41 -29.18 -20.37
C GLU A 49 -42.61 -30.50 -20.16
N LYS A 50 -42.88 -31.17 -19.06
CA LYS A 50 -42.20 -32.42 -18.64
C LYS A 50 -42.92 -33.66 -19.21
N THR A 51 -43.41 -33.57 -20.44
CA THR A 51 -44.04 -34.69 -21.13
C THR A 51 -43.02 -35.73 -21.62
N PRO A 52 -43.34 -37.05 -21.64
CA PRO A 52 -42.43 -38.06 -22.11
C PRO A 52 -41.96 -37.85 -23.56
N PHE A 53 -40.68 -38.12 -23.83
CA PHE A 53 -40.16 -38.07 -25.19
C PHE A 53 -40.69 -39.20 -26.06
N VAL A 54 -41.00 -38.89 -27.33
CA VAL A 54 -41.48 -39.86 -28.29
C VAL A 54 -40.36 -40.46 -29.13
N GLU A 55 -40.61 -41.66 -29.73
CA GLU A 55 -39.58 -42.37 -30.50
C GLU A 55 -39.13 -41.60 -31.75
N THR A 56 -40.05 -40.98 -32.47
CA THR A 56 -39.84 -40.25 -33.73
C THR A 56 -40.40 -38.83 -33.59
N PRO A 57 -39.67 -37.84 -32.98
CA PRO A 57 -40.19 -36.52 -32.79
C PRO A 57 -40.32 -35.75 -34.11
N VAL A 58 -41.49 -35.12 -34.34
CA VAL A 58 -41.80 -34.27 -35.50
C VAL A 58 -42.42 -32.97 -35.04
N GLY A 59 -42.29 -31.91 -35.85
CA GLY A 59 -42.90 -30.60 -35.57
C GLY A 59 -42.43 -29.98 -34.24
N ASP A 60 -43.39 -29.64 -33.38
CA ASP A 60 -43.17 -28.94 -32.11
C ASP A 60 -42.41 -29.80 -31.12
N GLU A 61 -42.61 -31.11 -31.09
CA GLU A 61 -41.85 -32.02 -30.23
C GLU A 61 -40.35 -32.02 -30.55
N ARG A 62 -40.00 -32.03 -31.85
CA ARG A 62 -38.60 -31.94 -32.29
C ARG A 62 -37.97 -30.59 -31.90
N LYS A 63 -38.78 -29.51 -31.95
CA LYS A 63 -38.33 -28.18 -31.56
C LYS A 63 -38.12 -28.12 -30.06
N ARG A 64 -39.08 -28.56 -29.25
CA ARG A 64 -38.97 -28.68 -27.81
C ARG A 64 -37.73 -29.44 -27.38
N GLU A 65 -37.51 -30.63 -27.97
CA GLU A 65 -36.33 -31.45 -27.71
C GLU A 65 -35.05 -30.65 -28.00
N ALA A 66 -34.97 -29.95 -29.15
CA ALA A 66 -33.81 -29.18 -29.50
C ALA A 66 -33.57 -28.02 -28.57
N ASP A 67 -34.63 -27.31 -28.16
CA ASP A 67 -34.53 -26.12 -27.28
C ASP A 67 -34.06 -26.51 -25.89
N VAL A 68 -34.58 -27.60 -25.31
CA VAL A 68 -34.16 -28.12 -24.00
C VAL A 68 -32.70 -28.56 -24.02
N TYR A 69 -32.26 -29.28 -25.07
CA TYR A 69 -30.87 -29.69 -25.21
C TYR A 69 -29.90 -28.52 -25.46
N ASN A 70 -30.37 -27.45 -26.11
CA ASN A 70 -29.58 -26.23 -26.28
C ASN A 70 -29.34 -25.52 -24.95
N LEU A 71 -30.33 -25.51 -24.06
CA LEU A 71 -30.22 -24.91 -22.73
C LEU A 71 -29.25 -25.64 -21.80
N LEU A 72 -29.01 -26.94 -22.02
CA LEU A 72 -27.90 -27.62 -21.30
C LEU A 72 -26.54 -27.02 -21.60
N GLY A 73 -26.40 -26.25 -22.67
CA GLY A 73 -25.18 -25.51 -23.00
C GLY A 73 -25.20 -24.04 -22.60
N SER A 74 -26.19 -23.57 -21.84
CA SER A 74 -26.28 -22.20 -21.36
C SER A 74 -25.13 -21.86 -20.39
N GLU A 75 -24.64 -20.62 -20.41
CA GLU A 75 -23.69 -20.13 -19.41
C GLU A 75 -24.35 -19.94 -18.03
N ASP A 76 -25.68 -19.74 -18.00
CA ASP A 76 -26.44 -19.68 -16.75
C ASP A 76 -26.63 -21.09 -16.15
N SER A 77 -26.26 -21.25 -14.89
CA SER A 77 -26.40 -22.52 -14.17
C SER A 77 -27.86 -22.91 -13.94
N ASN A 78 -28.76 -21.96 -13.73
CA ASN A 78 -30.19 -22.22 -13.52
C ASN A 78 -30.85 -22.76 -14.79
N ASP A 79 -30.55 -22.19 -15.96
CA ASP A 79 -31.03 -22.70 -17.24
C ASP A 79 -30.59 -24.15 -17.46
N ARG A 80 -29.34 -24.49 -17.12
CA ARG A 80 -28.81 -25.86 -17.21
C ARG A 80 -29.56 -26.82 -16.28
N ILE A 81 -29.83 -26.38 -15.04
CA ILE A 81 -30.55 -27.21 -14.05
C ILE A 81 -32.00 -27.44 -14.49
N GLU A 82 -32.72 -26.40 -14.92
CA GLU A 82 -34.09 -26.49 -15.42
C GLU A 82 -34.19 -27.40 -16.64
N ALA A 83 -33.25 -27.27 -17.58
CA ALA A 83 -33.18 -28.14 -18.74
C ALA A 83 -32.88 -29.60 -18.36
N ALA A 84 -31.99 -29.83 -17.40
CA ALA A 84 -31.65 -31.15 -16.90
C ALA A 84 -32.84 -31.81 -16.22
N ASP A 85 -33.56 -31.07 -15.35
CA ASP A 85 -34.76 -31.56 -14.69
C ASP A 85 -35.87 -31.92 -15.72
N CYS A 86 -36.06 -31.06 -16.73
CA CYS A 86 -37.00 -31.35 -17.80
C CYS A 86 -36.63 -32.62 -18.58
N ILE A 87 -35.36 -32.81 -18.96
CA ILE A 87 -34.90 -34.00 -19.69
C ILE A 87 -35.06 -35.25 -18.82
N ILE A 88 -34.62 -35.21 -17.57
CA ILE A 88 -34.71 -36.37 -16.67
C ILE A 88 -36.19 -36.77 -16.45
N SER A 89 -37.04 -35.76 -16.17
CA SER A 89 -38.48 -36.01 -15.99
C SER A 89 -39.16 -36.51 -17.23
N SER A 90 -38.74 -36.06 -18.43
CA SER A 90 -39.29 -36.54 -19.72
C SER A 90 -38.78 -37.93 -20.12
N LEU A 91 -37.69 -38.43 -19.54
CA LEU A 91 -37.14 -39.77 -19.78
C LEU A 91 -37.55 -40.78 -18.68
N LEU A 92 -37.60 -40.37 -17.42
CA LEU A 92 -37.77 -41.26 -16.26
C LEU A 92 -38.88 -40.77 -15.31
N GLY A 93 -39.84 -39.95 -15.79
CA GLY A 93 -40.96 -39.46 -14.96
C GLY A 93 -41.99 -40.53 -14.65
N GLU A 94 -43.29 -40.15 -14.56
CA GLU A 94 -44.38 -41.06 -14.20
C GLU A 94 -44.53 -42.23 -15.23
N GLU A 95 -44.30 -41.92 -16.51
CA GLU A 95 -44.23 -42.93 -17.59
C GLU A 95 -42.80 -42.99 -18.11
N VAL A 96 -42.09 -44.08 -17.73
CA VAL A 96 -40.74 -44.33 -18.22
C VAL A 96 -40.80 -44.69 -19.71
N VAL A 97 -40.03 -43.95 -20.53
CA VAL A 97 -40.01 -44.10 -21.99
C VAL A 97 -39.58 -45.50 -22.44
N SER A 98 -39.89 -45.86 -23.71
CA SER A 98 -39.44 -47.13 -24.29
C SER A 98 -37.91 -47.20 -24.37
N GLU A 99 -37.36 -48.40 -24.37
CA GLU A 99 -35.91 -48.64 -24.48
C GLU A 99 -35.31 -47.97 -25.72
N ALA A 100 -36.01 -47.98 -26.86
CA ALA A 100 -35.60 -47.36 -28.11
C ALA A 100 -35.43 -45.82 -27.97
N VAL A 101 -36.34 -45.18 -27.22
CA VAL A 101 -36.25 -43.76 -26.90
C VAL A 101 -35.05 -43.48 -26.01
N MET A 102 -34.88 -44.25 -24.96
CA MET A 102 -33.75 -44.10 -24.02
C MET A 102 -32.41 -44.27 -24.76
N GLN A 103 -32.26 -45.34 -25.53
CA GLN A 103 -31.04 -45.58 -26.33
C GLN A 103 -30.78 -44.43 -27.33
N ARG A 104 -31.83 -43.89 -27.99
CA ARG A 104 -31.75 -42.77 -28.92
C ARG A 104 -31.19 -41.52 -28.21
N HIS A 105 -31.69 -41.21 -27.02
CA HIS A 105 -31.22 -40.06 -26.26
C HIS A 105 -29.79 -40.25 -25.78
N LEU A 106 -29.42 -41.40 -25.24
CA LEU A 106 -28.04 -41.70 -24.83
C LEU A 106 -27.09 -41.62 -26.04
N ASP A 107 -27.41 -42.26 -27.15
CA ASP A 107 -26.55 -42.37 -28.33
C ASP A 107 -26.40 -41.06 -29.10
N ARG A 108 -27.55 -40.41 -29.44
CA ARG A 108 -27.55 -39.28 -30.38
C ARG A 108 -27.48 -37.90 -29.73
N ARG A 109 -27.78 -37.79 -28.43
CA ARG A 109 -27.86 -36.51 -27.73
C ARG A 109 -26.86 -36.43 -26.60
N LEU A 110 -27.01 -37.25 -25.56
CA LEU A 110 -26.33 -37.09 -24.31
C LEU A 110 -24.81 -37.32 -24.40
N PHE A 111 -24.38 -38.53 -24.81
CA PHE A 111 -22.96 -38.80 -24.94
C PHE A 111 -22.29 -38.01 -26.07
N ARG A 112 -22.98 -37.79 -27.18
CA ARG A 112 -22.45 -36.95 -28.25
C ARG A 112 -22.31 -35.49 -27.83
N GLY A 113 -23.20 -34.98 -27.00
CA GLY A 113 -23.17 -33.60 -26.47
C GLY A 113 -21.98 -33.31 -25.59
N LEU A 114 -21.38 -34.33 -24.97
CA LEU A 114 -20.15 -34.21 -24.16
C LEU A 114 -18.93 -33.76 -24.98
N ALA A 115 -18.87 -34.14 -26.27
CA ALA A 115 -17.78 -33.72 -27.18
C ALA A 115 -17.96 -32.28 -27.67
N SER A 116 -18.54 -31.40 -26.85
CA SER A 116 -18.74 -29.98 -27.17
C SER A 116 -17.50 -29.16 -26.90
N GLY A 117 -17.25 -28.14 -27.70
CA GLY A 117 -16.18 -27.13 -27.41
C GLY A 117 -16.45 -26.20 -26.24
N ARG A 118 -17.68 -26.23 -25.66
CA ARG A 118 -18.07 -25.36 -24.53
C ARG A 118 -18.12 -26.12 -23.22
N ASN A 119 -17.46 -25.57 -22.17
CA ASN A 119 -17.48 -26.17 -20.83
C ASN A 119 -18.88 -26.25 -20.22
N ALA A 120 -19.71 -25.21 -20.41
CA ALA A 120 -21.08 -25.18 -19.94
C ALA A 120 -21.89 -26.36 -20.47
N SER A 121 -21.72 -26.67 -21.78
CA SER A 121 -22.38 -27.83 -22.40
C SER A 121 -21.92 -29.14 -21.75
N ARG A 122 -20.60 -29.35 -21.61
CA ARG A 122 -20.06 -30.57 -20.96
C ARG A 122 -20.64 -30.77 -19.56
N LEU A 123 -20.73 -29.70 -18.78
CA LEU A 123 -21.31 -29.71 -17.44
C LEU A 123 -22.80 -30.08 -17.46
N GLY A 124 -23.59 -29.44 -18.33
CA GLY A 124 -25.02 -29.72 -18.44
C GLY A 124 -25.33 -31.16 -18.88
N PHE A 125 -24.61 -31.66 -19.88
CA PHE A 125 -24.77 -33.04 -20.32
C PHE A 125 -24.29 -34.07 -19.28
N SER A 126 -23.21 -33.81 -18.58
CA SER A 126 -22.72 -34.67 -17.49
C SER A 126 -23.69 -34.70 -16.31
N LEU A 127 -24.33 -33.57 -15.96
CA LEU A 127 -25.36 -33.52 -14.91
C LEU A 127 -26.51 -34.46 -15.20
N VAL A 128 -27.10 -34.37 -16.40
CA VAL A 128 -28.18 -35.27 -16.83
C VAL A 128 -27.75 -36.74 -16.84
N LEU A 129 -26.58 -37.01 -17.39
CA LEU A 129 -26.01 -38.37 -17.40
C LEU A 129 -25.80 -38.94 -16.02
N THR A 130 -25.29 -38.15 -15.09
CA THR A 130 -25.07 -38.60 -13.70
C THR A 130 -26.38 -39.07 -13.07
N GLU A 131 -27.44 -38.31 -13.18
CA GLU A 131 -28.72 -38.65 -12.60
C GLU A 131 -29.38 -39.86 -13.34
N LEU A 132 -29.38 -39.86 -14.68
CA LEU A 132 -29.90 -40.98 -15.45
C LEU A 132 -29.20 -42.31 -15.13
N LEU A 133 -27.87 -42.31 -15.08
CA LEU A 133 -27.08 -43.48 -14.72
C LEU A 133 -27.38 -43.93 -13.28
N GLY A 134 -27.55 -43.00 -12.36
CA GLY A 134 -27.93 -43.29 -10.97
C GLY A 134 -29.30 -43.98 -10.87
N GLN A 135 -30.30 -43.56 -11.67
CA GLN A 135 -31.61 -44.18 -11.68
C GLN A 135 -31.65 -45.49 -12.48
N LEU A 136 -30.93 -45.58 -13.59
CA LEU A 136 -30.88 -46.79 -14.41
C LEU A 136 -30.18 -47.98 -13.73
N PHE A 137 -29.01 -47.73 -13.11
CA PHE A 137 -28.14 -48.77 -12.59
C PHE A 137 -27.89 -48.69 -11.09
N GLY A 138 -28.51 -47.71 -10.40
CA GLY A 138 -28.41 -47.51 -8.98
C GLY A 138 -29.45 -48.28 -8.17
N GLU A 139 -30.02 -47.69 -7.10
CA GLU A 139 -30.96 -48.38 -6.23
C GLU A 139 -32.27 -48.79 -6.91
N LYS A 140 -32.75 -47.93 -7.78
CA LYS A 140 -34.00 -48.19 -8.52
C LYS A 140 -33.85 -49.27 -9.58
N ALA A 141 -32.63 -49.51 -10.09
CA ALA A 141 -32.29 -50.50 -11.10
C ALA A 141 -33.31 -50.58 -12.26
N ILE A 142 -33.70 -49.40 -12.78
CA ILE A 142 -34.76 -49.30 -13.81
C ILE A 142 -34.37 -50.12 -15.07
N ALA A 143 -33.08 -50.11 -15.42
CA ALA A 143 -32.58 -50.88 -16.57
C ALA A 143 -32.88 -52.35 -16.42
N ASP A 144 -32.57 -52.94 -15.25
CA ASP A 144 -32.77 -54.37 -14.99
C ASP A 144 -34.26 -54.80 -15.01
N SER A 145 -35.16 -53.88 -14.71
CA SER A 145 -36.59 -54.13 -14.61
C SER A 145 -37.41 -53.84 -15.91
N LYS A 146 -36.93 -52.91 -16.73
CA LYS A 146 -37.71 -52.39 -17.90
C LYS A 146 -37.00 -52.50 -19.23
N TYR A 147 -35.66 -52.69 -19.27
CA TYR A 147 -34.89 -52.66 -20.49
C TYR A 147 -34.05 -53.97 -20.61
N GLU A 148 -34.30 -54.74 -21.68
CA GLU A 148 -33.63 -56.04 -21.86
C GLU A 148 -32.22 -55.90 -22.44
N GLU A 149 -32.05 -54.94 -23.36
CA GLU A 149 -30.77 -54.71 -24.06
C GLU A 149 -29.87 -53.61 -23.48
N LEU A 150 -30.40 -52.72 -22.66
CA LEU A 150 -29.65 -51.58 -22.11
C LEU A 150 -28.83 -51.94 -20.87
N THR A 151 -27.80 -52.75 -21.11
CA THR A 151 -26.86 -53.14 -20.05
C THR A 151 -25.85 -52.06 -19.73
N PHE A 152 -25.20 -52.15 -18.54
CA PHE A 152 -24.12 -51.24 -18.14
C PHE A 152 -23.01 -51.19 -19.20
N ASP A 153 -22.55 -52.34 -19.68
CA ASP A 153 -21.48 -52.49 -20.68
C ASP A 153 -21.85 -51.82 -22.00
N LYS A 154 -23.12 -51.96 -22.44
CA LYS A 154 -23.62 -51.31 -23.67
C LYS A 154 -23.61 -49.80 -23.54
N VAL A 155 -24.02 -49.27 -22.39
CA VAL A 155 -24.01 -47.80 -22.16
C VAL A 155 -22.57 -47.26 -22.10
N LEU A 156 -21.65 -47.97 -21.49
CA LEU A 156 -20.23 -47.62 -21.45
C LEU A 156 -19.59 -47.73 -22.86
N GLN A 157 -20.02 -48.70 -23.66
CA GLN A 157 -19.63 -48.79 -25.07
C GLN A 157 -20.10 -47.59 -25.87
N ILE A 158 -21.36 -47.15 -25.71
CA ILE A 158 -21.92 -45.96 -26.37
C ILE A 158 -21.09 -44.71 -26.01
N LEU A 159 -20.73 -44.52 -24.71
CA LEU A 159 -19.85 -43.44 -24.31
C LEU A 159 -18.55 -43.47 -25.10
N THR A 160 -17.88 -44.62 -25.14
CA THR A 160 -16.57 -44.77 -25.79
C THR A 160 -16.67 -44.49 -27.30
N GLU A 161 -17.68 -45.02 -27.97
CA GLU A 161 -17.91 -44.81 -29.41
C GLU A 161 -18.23 -43.34 -29.75
N LYS A 162 -19.10 -42.69 -28.99
CA LYS A 162 -19.53 -41.30 -29.26
C LYS A 162 -18.53 -40.22 -28.88
N THR A 163 -17.60 -40.52 -27.97
CA THR A 163 -16.52 -39.63 -27.58
C THR A 163 -15.20 -39.97 -28.24
N GLN A 164 -15.12 -41.01 -29.07
CA GLN A 164 -13.91 -41.34 -29.82
C GLN A 164 -13.71 -40.34 -30.98
N ALA A 165 -12.52 -39.76 -31.04
CA ALA A 165 -12.07 -38.97 -32.18
C ALA A 165 -11.77 -39.87 -33.36
N VAL A 166 -12.61 -39.83 -34.43
CA VAL A 166 -12.48 -40.66 -35.62
C VAL A 166 -12.24 -39.77 -36.85
N GLY A 167 -11.24 -40.11 -37.66
CA GLY A 167 -10.87 -39.39 -38.87
C GLY A 167 -9.80 -38.30 -38.63
N ASN A 168 -9.55 -37.50 -39.66
CA ASN A 168 -8.60 -36.37 -39.58
C ASN A 168 -9.33 -35.11 -39.12
N ILE A 169 -9.57 -35.00 -37.82
CA ILE A 169 -10.24 -33.87 -37.20
C ILE A 169 -9.21 -32.83 -36.67
N PRO A 170 -9.57 -31.54 -36.61
CA PRO A 170 -8.70 -30.51 -36.03
C PRO A 170 -8.31 -30.80 -34.59
N GLY A 171 -7.10 -30.42 -34.21
CA GLY A 171 -6.59 -30.73 -32.87
C GLY A 171 -7.46 -30.20 -31.71
N GLN A 172 -8.20 -29.11 -31.91
CA GLN A 172 -9.13 -28.59 -30.90
C GLN A 172 -10.34 -29.50 -30.74
N GLU A 173 -10.93 -29.99 -31.85
CA GLU A 173 -12.04 -30.93 -31.82
C GLU A 173 -11.60 -32.28 -31.21
N GLU A 174 -10.37 -32.72 -31.52
CA GLU A 174 -9.81 -33.92 -30.89
C GLU A 174 -9.75 -33.76 -29.36
N ARG A 175 -9.31 -32.58 -28.88
CA ARG A 175 -9.31 -32.30 -27.44
C ARG A 175 -10.72 -32.31 -26.86
N ASP A 176 -11.69 -31.76 -27.53
CA ASP A 176 -13.08 -31.74 -27.10
C ASP A 176 -13.66 -33.15 -26.95
N HIS A 177 -13.34 -34.07 -27.86
CA HIS A 177 -13.69 -35.48 -27.74
C HIS A 177 -13.08 -36.16 -26.53
N TRP A 178 -11.77 -35.88 -26.21
CA TRP A 178 -11.12 -36.41 -25.03
C TRP A 178 -11.71 -35.88 -23.74
N PHE A 179 -12.04 -34.58 -23.70
CA PHE A 179 -12.80 -34.00 -22.59
C PHE A 179 -14.18 -34.64 -22.46
N GLY A 180 -14.87 -34.86 -23.56
CA GLY A 180 -16.17 -35.52 -23.56
C GLY A 180 -16.08 -36.92 -22.94
N GLN A 181 -15.04 -37.70 -23.27
CA GLN A 181 -14.80 -39.01 -22.67
C GLN A 181 -14.57 -38.91 -21.16
N LEU A 182 -13.73 -37.95 -20.73
CA LEU A 182 -13.44 -37.74 -19.32
C LEU A 182 -14.70 -37.38 -18.51
N PHE A 183 -15.51 -36.41 -18.98
CA PHE A 183 -16.74 -36.00 -18.32
C PHE A 183 -17.78 -37.13 -18.30
N GLY A 184 -17.83 -37.93 -19.36
CA GLY A 184 -18.69 -39.10 -19.40
C GLY A 184 -18.30 -40.16 -18.37
N ILE A 185 -17.01 -40.48 -18.25
CA ILE A 185 -16.51 -41.40 -17.23
C ILE A 185 -16.77 -40.85 -15.83
N GLU A 186 -16.55 -39.55 -15.59
CA GLU A 186 -16.84 -38.91 -14.33
C GLU A 186 -18.32 -39.03 -13.95
N SER A 187 -19.24 -38.95 -14.91
CA SER A 187 -20.68 -39.16 -14.66
C SER A 187 -20.99 -40.53 -14.09
N PHE A 188 -20.32 -41.59 -14.54
CA PHE A 188 -20.47 -42.93 -13.96
C PHE A 188 -19.97 -43.02 -12.51
N VAL A 189 -18.87 -42.35 -12.21
CA VAL A 189 -18.33 -42.29 -10.84
C VAL A 189 -19.26 -41.52 -9.92
N ARG A 190 -19.73 -40.37 -10.35
CA ARG A 190 -20.63 -39.49 -9.58
C ARG A 190 -22.00 -40.10 -9.34
N ALA A 191 -22.46 -40.95 -10.27
CA ALA A 191 -23.72 -41.70 -10.14
C ALA A 191 -23.69 -42.74 -9.00
N GLY A 192 -22.54 -43.07 -8.43
CA GLY A 192 -22.42 -44.01 -7.31
C GLY A 192 -22.72 -45.48 -7.65
N ILE A 193 -22.66 -45.87 -8.93
CA ILE A 193 -23.11 -47.18 -9.41
C ILE A 193 -21.98 -48.21 -9.58
N LEU A 194 -20.73 -47.79 -9.44
CA LEU A 194 -19.58 -48.60 -9.83
C LEU A 194 -19.12 -49.58 -8.74
N PHE A 195 -19.34 -49.28 -7.47
CA PHE A 195 -18.79 -50.04 -6.36
C PHE A 195 -19.70 -51.14 -5.82
N ARG A 196 -20.87 -51.36 -6.44
CA ARG A 196 -21.73 -52.52 -6.18
C ARG A 196 -21.16 -53.79 -6.78
N ASP A 197 -20.51 -53.65 -7.94
CA ASP A 197 -19.81 -54.71 -8.63
C ASP A 197 -18.40 -54.24 -9.00
N ILE A 198 -17.40 -54.92 -8.49
CA ILE A 198 -15.99 -54.62 -8.73
C ILE A 198 -15.62 -54.68 -10.23
N SER A 199 -16.33 -55.49 -11.04
CA SER A 199 -16.07 -55.55 -12.48
C SER A 199 -16.38 -54.26 -13.16
N ARG A 200 -17.48 -53.57 -12.79
CA ARG A 200 -17.86 -52.23 -13.32
C ARG A 200 -16.78 -51.21 -13.04
N TRP A 201 -16.30 -51.17 -11.78
CA TRP A 201 -15.23 -50.24 -11.44
C TRP A 201 -13.95 -50.55 -12.20
N ASN A 202 -13.54 -51.82 -12.26
CA ASN A 202 -12.31 -52.23 -12.96
C ASN A 202 -12.34 -51.80 -14.46
N THR A 203 -13.47 -51.94 -15.12
CA THR A 203 -13.63 -51.56 -16.55
C THR A 203 -13.49 -50.03 -16.69
N VAL A 204 -14.13 -49.25 -15.81
CA VAL A 204 -14.05 -47.78 -15.82
C VAL A 204 -12.64 -47.31 -15.44
N LEU A 205 -12.01 -47.93 -14.46
CA LEU A 205 -10.62 -47.63 -14.06
C LEU A 205 -9.65 -47.84 -15.22
N ASP A 206 -9.77 -48.97 -15.94
CA ASP A 206 -8.94 -49.25 -17.13
C ASP A 206 -9.10 -48.18 -18.22
N LEU A 207 -10.31 -47.63 -18.39
CA LEU A 207 -10.54 -46.52 -19.32
C LEU A 207 -9.85 -45.23 -18.83
N LEU A 208 -9.91 -44.91 -17.52
CA LEU A 208 -9.22 -43.75 -16.95
C LEU A 208 -7.69 -43.87 -17.08
N LEU A 209 -7.15 -45.04 -16.75
CA LEU A 209 -5.70 -45.34 -16.82
C LEU A 209 -5.22 -45.24 -18.29
N LYS A 210 -6.00 -45.80 -19.25
CA LYS A 210 -5.72 -45.73 -20.68
C LYS A 210 -5.79 -44.30 -21.20
N LEU A 211 -6.78 -43.51 -20.76
CA LEU A 211 -6.96 -42.11 -21.16
C LEU A 211 -5.80 -41.25 -20.62
N GLY A 212 -5.45 -41.40 -19.34
CA GLY A 212 -4.35 -40.67 -18.68
C GLY A 212 -2.96 -41.05 -19.24
N SER A 213 -2.78 -42.29 -19.68
CA SER A 213 -1.54 -42.76 -20.33
C SER A 213 -1.45 -42.24 -21.77
N LYS A 214 -2.56 -42.23 -22.52
CA LYS A 214 -2.60 -41.79 -23.92
C LYS A 214 -2.49 -40.27 -24.04
N LYS A 215 -3.12 -39.52 -23.15
CA LYS A 215 -3.14 -38.05 -23.13
C LYS A 215 -2.61 -37.51 -21.79
N VAL A 216 -1.32 -37.27 -21.75
CA VAL A 216 -0.60 -36.83 -20.52
C VAL A 216 -1.23 -35.59 -19.91
N TRP A 217 -1.70 -34.67 -20.71
CA TRP A 217 -2.36 -33.44 -20.25
C TRP A 217 -3.72 -33.66 -19.55
N LEU A 218 -4.35 -34.87 -19.69
CA LEU A 218 -5.54 -35.27 -18.92
C LEU A 218 -5.22 -36.15 -17.70
N ARG A 219 -3.97 -36.55 -17.51
CA ARG A 219 -3.58 -37.46 -16.43
C ARG A 219 -4.01 -36.94 -15.07
N SER A 220 -3.80 -35.66 -14.85
CA SER A 220 -4.17 -35.02 -13.58
C SER A 220 -5.66 -35.14 -13.29
N GLN A 221 -6.52 -34.87 -14.29
CA GLN A 221 -7.97 -35.01 -14.15
C GLN A 221 -8.41 -36.48 -13.97
N CYS A 222 -7.81 -37.40 -14.73
CA CYS A 222 -8.07 -38.84 -14.54
C CYS A 222 -7.69 -39.31 -13.11
N GLY A 223 -6.53 -38.87 -12.62
CA GLY A 223 -6.08 -39.16 -11.27
C GLY A 223 -7.00 -38.58 -10.21
N TRP A 224 -7.48 -37.34 -10.42
CA TRP A 224 -8.45 -36.72 -9.53
C TRP A 224 -9.76 -37.48 -9.40
N ILE A 225 -10.30 -38.00 -10.52
CA ILE A 225 -11.50 -38.85 -10.52
C ILE A 225 -11.27 -40.11 -9.70
N ILE A 226 -10.08 -40.75 -9.83
CA ILE A 226 -9.73 -41.91 -9.00
C ILE A 226 -9.64 -41.54 -7.52
N VAL A 227 -9.03 -40.41 -7.18
CA VAL A 227 -8.96 -39.90 -5.80
C VAL A 227 -10.35 -39.73 -5.19
N GLN A 228 -11.26 -39.07 -5.93
CA GLN A 228 -12.66 -38.90 -5.48
C GLN A 228 -13.40 -40.25 -5.32
N SER A 229 -13.07 -41.23 -6.13
CA SER A 229 -13.69 -42.56 -6.08
C SER A 229 -13.35 -43.34 -4.81
N VAL A 230 -12.22 -43.07 -4.18
CA VAL A 230 -11.74 -43.76 -2.96
C VAL A 230 -12.79 -43.68 -1.84
N GLU A 231 -13.54 -42.56 -1.76
CA GLU A 231 -14.59 -42.40 -0.75
C GLU A 231 -15.70 -43.46 -0.83
N GLN A 232 -15.96 -43.99 -2.00
CA GLN A 232 -17.01 -45.00 -2.26
C GLN A 232 -16.49 -46.45 -2.14
N MET A 233 -15.18 -46.65 -2.05
CA MET A 233 -14.56 -47.96 -2.06
C MET A 233 -14.57 -48.63 -0.69
N ASN A 234 -14.66 -49.97 -0.69
CA ASN A 234 -14.26 -50.80 0.44
C ASN A 234 -12.76 -51.15 0.35
N LYS A 235 -12.20 -51.76 1.42
CA LYS A 235 -10.76 -52.09 1.50
C LYS A 235 -10.23 -52.95 0.35
N LYS A 236 -10.99 -53.98 -0.10
CA LYS A 236 -10.59 -54.85 -1.20
C LYS A 236 -10.60 -54.12 -2.54
N GLN A 237 -11.59 -53.28 -2.76
CA GLN A 237 -11.68 -52.45 -3.98
C GLN A 237 -10.54 -51.45 -4.03
N ALA A 238 -10.22 -50.81 -2.91
CA ALA A 238 -9.11 -49.88 -2.80
C ALA A 238 -7.76 -50.57 -3.06
N GLU A 239 -7.55 -51.79 -2.51
CA GLU A 239 -6.35 -52.59 -2.76
C GLU A 239 -6.20 -52.93 -4.24
N SER A 240 -7.24 -53.44 -4.87
CA SER A 240 -7.25 -53.74 -6.31
C SER A 240 -7.02 -52.48 -7.19
N THR A 241 -7.55 -51.33 -6.78
CA THR A 241 -7.32 -50.05 -7.47
C THR A 241 -5.84 -49.66 -7.44
N LEU A 242 -5.20 -49.75 -6.26
CA LEU A 242 -3.77 -49.45 -6.14
C LEU A 242 -2.91 -50.42 -6.97
N GLU A 243 -3.24 -51.70 -6.98
CA GLU A 243 -2.53 -52.70 -7.79
C GLU A 243 -2.60 -52.35 -9.28
N ARG A 244 -3.79 -52.03 -9.81
CA ARG A 244 -3.99 -51.65 -11.23
C ARG A 244 -3.30 -50.37 -11.60
N VAL A 245 -3.33 -49.36 -10.72
CA VAL A 245 -2.58 -48.09 -10.91
C VAL A 245 -1.06 -48.36 -10.95
N ALA A 246 -0.56 -49.29 -10.12
CA ALA A 246 0.83 -49.72 -10.15
C ALA A 246 1.19 -50.48 -11.43
N GLU A 247 0.37 -51.40 -11.89
CA GLU A 247 0.52 -52.12 -13.15
C GLU A 247 0.54 -51.18 -14.37
N ALA A 248 -0.28 -50.09 -14.33
CA ALA A 248 -0.28 -49.06 -15.35
C ALA A 248 0.94 -48.10 -15.29
N ASN A 249 1.91 -48.32 -14.38
CA ASN A 249 3.07 -47.48 -14.15
C ASN A 249 2.77 -46.08 -13.72
N LEU A 250 1.57 -45.79 -13.18
CA LEU A 250 1.16 -44.46 -12.71
C LEU A 250 1.41 -44.27 -11.22
N ALA A 251 1.84 -45.27 -10.48
CA ALA A 251 2.11 -45.19 -9.04
C ALA A 251 3.22 -44.18 -8.68
N LYS A 252 4.23 -44.02 -9.55
CA LYS A 252 5.32 -43.05 -9.38
C LYS A 252 5.07 -41.75 -10.18
N THR A 253 3.85 -41.27 -10.18
CA THR A 253 3.45 -39.96 -10.71
C THR A 253 2.81 -39.15 -9.58
N PRO A 254 2.67 -37.79 -9.72
CA PRO A 254 1.98 -36.98 -8.72
C PRO A 254 0.56 -37.46 -8.42
N GLU A 255 -0.15 -37.89 -9.44
CA GLU A 255 -1.49 -38.47 -9.34
C GLU A 255 -1.45 -39.76 -8.52
N GLY A 256 -0.49 -40.64 -8.82
CA GLY A 256 -0.31 -41.90 -8.09
C GLY A 256 -0.05 -41.65 -6.61
N VAL A 257 0.86 -40.73 -6.28
CA VAL A 257 1.13 -40.34 -4.89
C VAL A 257 -0.15 -39.84 -4.21
N ALA A 258 -0.94 -39.00 -4.88
CA ALA A 258 -2.21 -38.50 -4.36
C ALA A 258 -3.21 -39.67 -4.08
N ILE A 259 -3.36 -40.61 -5.02
CA ILE A 259 -4.22 -41.78 -4.85
C ILE A 259 -3.78 -42.62 -3.65
N TRP A 260 -2.48 -42.85 -3.51
CA TRP A 260 -1.94 -43.56 -2.34
C TRP A 260 -2.21 -42.87 -1.04
N LEU A 261 -1.96 -41.57 -0.96
CA LEU A 261 -2.15 -40.76 0.26
C LEU A 261 -3.61 -40.79 0.72
N VAL A 262 -4.55 -40.57 -0.19
CA VAL A 262 -5.98 -40.61 0.15
C VAL A 262 -6.43 -42.03 0.53
N THR A 263 -5.97 -43.02 -0.21
CA THR A 263 -6.33 -44.42 0.08
C THR A 263 -5.76 -44.91 1.42
N LEU A 264 -4.50 -44.58 1.74
CA LEU A 264 -3.88 -44.96 3.01
C LEU A 264 -4.44 -44.14 4.18
N SER A 265 -4.85 -42.91 3.97
CA SER A 265 -5.58 -42.14 4.98
C SER A 265 -6.90 -42.81 5.39
N ARG A 266 -7.59 -43.47 4.45
CA ARG A 266 -8.84 -44.20 4.70
C ARG A 266 -8.61 -45.64 5.18
N PHE A 267 -7.59 -46.31 4.65
CA PHE A 267 -7.25 -47.71 4.93
C PHE A 267 -5.78 -47.85 5.29
N PRO A 268 -5.36 -47.50 6.52
CA PRO A 268 -3.94 -47.45 6.91
C PRO A 268 -3.22 -48.78 6.85
N ASP A 269 -3.93 -49.89 6.96
CA ASP A 269 -3.37 -51.24 6.95
C ASP A 269 -3.00 -51.80 5.57
N LEU A 270 -3.31 -51.06 4.48
CA LEU A 270 -2.96 -51.51 3.13
C LEU A 270 -1.46 -51.43 2.89
N LYS A 271 -0.89 -52.44 2.24
CA LYS A 271 0.55 -52.58 1.98
C LYS A 271 0.83 -52.87 0.51
N VAL A 272 0.36 -51.98 -0.38
CA VAL A 272 0.56 -52.13 -1.82
C VAL A 272 1.84 -51.42 -2.26
N LYS A 273 2.69 -52.06 -3.05
CA LYS A 273 3.88 -51.43 -3.65
C LYS A 273 3.48 -50.43 -4.75
N PRO A 274 4.26 -49.37 -5.04
CA PRO A 274 5.61 -49.09 -4.50
C PRO A 274 5.62 -48.37 -3.18
N TRP A 275 4.50 -47.76 -2.76
CA TRP A 275 4.44 -46.86 -1.60
C TRP A 275 3.80 -47.58 -0.41
N ARG A 276 4.61 -47.92 0.62
CA ARG A 276 4.05 -48.36 1.91
C ARG A 276 3.52 -47.17 2.72
N GLU A 277 4.32 -46.14 2.78
CA GLU A 277 4.09 -44.86 3.47
C GLU A 277 4.76 -43.77 2.60
N PRO A 278 4.03 -43.13 1.70
CA PRO A 278 4.62 -42.14 0.78
C PRO A 278 5.35 -41.00 1.49
N LEU A 279 4.84 -40.54 2.64
CA LEU A 279 5.41 -39.44 3.42
C LEU A 279 6.42 -39.91 4.49
N SER A 280 6.87 -41.18 4.48
CA SER A 280 7.93 -41.66 5.37
C SER A 280 9.32 -41.26 4.87
N LYS A 281 10.28 -41.11 5.81
CA LYS A 281 11.68 -40.76 5.51
C LYS A 281 12.33 -41.64 4.44
N LYS A 282 11.95 -42.93 4.35
CA LYS A 282 12.48 -43.88 3.37
C LYS A 282 12.03 -43.57 1.95
N SER A 283 10.89 -42.94 1.81
CA SER A 283 10.25 -42.60 0.52
C SER A 283 10.62 -41.20 0.00
N PHE A 284 11.22 -40.35 0.82
CA PHE A 284 11.43 -38.94 0.46
C PHE A 284 12.25 -38.75 -0.81
N SER A 285 13.27 -39.56 -1.09
CA SER A 285 14.06 -39.44 -2.32
C SER A 285 13.22 -39.68 -3.57
N ASP A 286 12.43 -40.80 -3.57
CA ASP A 286 11.54 -41.13 -4.68
C ASP A 286 10.41 -40.09 -4.80
N LEU A 287 9.86 -39.69 -3.65
CA LEU A 287 8.80 -38.66 -3.60
C LEU A 287 9.27 -37.31 -4.15
N ALA A 288 10.46 -36.87 -3.77
CA ALA A 288 11.06 -35.64 -4.28
C ALA A 288 11.24 -35.68 -5.81
N ALA A 289 11.67 -36.81 -6.36
CA ALA A 289 11.78 -36.99 -7.80
C ALA A 289 10.41 -36.88 -8.47
N VAL A 290 9.40 -37.59 -7.95
CA VAL A 290 8.02 -37.59 -8.48
C VAL A 290 7.38 -36.21 -8.41
N LEU A 291 7.44 -35.54 -7.25
CA LEU A 291 6.81 -34.22 -7.07
C LEU A 291 7.53 -33.13 -7.86
N ARG A 292 8.82 -33.25 -8.09
CA ARG A 292 9.56 -32.34 -8.97
C ARG A 292 9.13 -32.49 -10.44
N GLU A 293 8.81 -33.71 -10.89
CA GLU A 293 8.34 -33.98 -12.25
C GLU A 293 6.91 -33.49 -12.49
N SER A 294 6.12 -33.23 -11.44
CA SER A 294 4.78 -32.67 -11.56
C SER A 294 4.73 -31.35 -12.36
N PHE A 295 5.86 -30.78 -12.66
CA PHE A 295 6.02 -29.50 -13.37
C PHE A 295 6.60 -29.62 -14.78
N GLN A 296 6.93 -30.82 -15.27
CA GLN A 296 7.63 -31.03 -16.55
C GLN A 296 6.75 -31.48 -17.73
N ASP A 297 5.52 -31.89 -17.49
CA ASP A 297 4.78 -32.72 -18.44
C ASP A 297 4.06 -32.00 -19.59
N PHE A 298 4.07 -30.68 -19.67
CA PHE A 298 3.31 -29.98 -20.72
C PHE A 298 4.07 -29.76 -22.03
N ASP A 299 5.40 -29.96 -22.05
CA ASP A 299 6.25 -29.61 -23.21
C ASP A 299 6.64 -30.79 -24.12
N LYS A 300 6.38 -32.06 -23.72
CA LYS A 300 6.86 -33.21 -24.50
C LYS A 300 6.01 -33.53 -25.73
N ASP A 301 4.74 -33.21 -25.72
CA ASP A 301 3.84 -33.51 -26.86
C ASP A 301 3.94 -32.49 -28.02
N GLN A 302 4.63 -31.35 -27.86
CA GLN A 302 4.85 -30.37 -28.93
C GLN A 302 6.15 -30.57 -29.72
N ASN A 303 7.02 -31.50 -29.33
CA ASN A 303 8.31 -31.74 -29.98
C ASN A 303 8.30 -32.62 -31.23
N GLU A 304 7.16 -33.17 -31.66
CA GLU A 304 7.09 -33.95 -32.92
C GLU A 304 7.05 -33.09 -34.20
N ARG A 305 6.90 -31.78 -34.09
CA ARG A 305 6.98 -30.84 -35.21
C ARG A 305 7.98 -29.72 -34.98
N GLY A 306 9.25 -30.06 -34.99
CA GLY A 306 10.43 -29.26 -35.36
C GLY A 306 10.47 -27.73 -35.21
N GLN A 307 9.70 -27.08 -34.34
CA GLN A 307 9.83 -25.66 -34.05
C GLN A 307 10.17 -25.43 -32.57
N LYS A 308 11.43 -25.02 -32.37
CA LYS A 308 11.99 -24.57 -31.09
C LYS A 308 11.37 -23.22 -30.69
N ASN A 309 10.16 -23.18 -30.18
CA ASN A 309 9.69 -22.05 -29.41
C ASN A 309 9.85 -22.37 -27.91
N LYS A 310 10.96 -21.90 -27.37
CA LYS A 310 11.34 -21.96 -25.95
C LYS A 310 10.54 -20.95 -25.13
N GLN A 311 9.22 -21.01 -25.14
CA GLN A 311 8.40 -20.35 -24.13
C GLN A 311 7.67 -21.44 -23.36
N ALA A 312 8.31 -21.87 -22.25
CA ALA A 312 7.64 -22.68 -21.25
C ALA A 312 6.38 -21.91 -20.80
N SER A 313 5.20 -22.46 -21.05
CA SER A 313 3.96 -21.88 -20.55
C SER A 313 3.89 -22.14 -19.04
N TRP A 314 4.29 -21.17 -18.26
CA TRP A 314 4.24 -21.23 -16.80
C TRP A 314 2.78 -21.16 -16.36
N THR A 315 2.20 -22.30 -16.04
CA THR A 315 0.85 -22.32 -15.47
C THR A 315 0.90 -21.90 -14.00
N ALA A 316 0.03 -20.97 -13.65
CA ALA A 316 -0.11 -20.49 -12.27
C ALA A 316 -0.88 -21.47 -11.36
N GLN A 317 -1.09 -22.72 -11.77
CA GLN A 317 -1.81 -23.73 -11.01
C GLN A 317 -0.85 -24.76 -10.43
N LEU A 318 -1.04 -25.10 -9.15
CA LEU A 318 -0.39 -26.24 -8.51
C LEU A 318 -1.19 -27.51 -8.78
N HIS A 319 -0.48 -28.63 -8.82
CA HIS A 319 -1.12 -29.94 -8.86
C HIS A 319 -1.85 -30.22 -7.53
N TYR A 320 -3.02 -30.82 -7.58
CA TYR A 320 -3.87 -31.10 -6.39
C TYR A 320 -3.20 -32.01 -5.35
N VAL A 321 -2.13 -32.73 -5.70
CA VAL A 321 -1.36 -33.51 -4.73
C VAL A 321 -0.89 -32.65 -3.54
N TRP A 322 -0.64 -31.34 -3.78
CA TRP A 322 -0.22 -30.44 -2.72
C TRP A 322 -1.36 -30.08 -1.75
N ASP A 323 -2.62 -30.12 -2.22
CA ASP A 323 -3.79 -30.01 -1.34
C ASP A 323 -3.92 -31.23 -0.43
N ILE A 324 -3.65 -32.40 -0.96
CA ILE A 324 -3.71 -33.66 -0.21
C ILE A 324 -2.56 -33.76 0.80
N VAL A 325 -1.35 -33.33 0.43
CA VAL A 325 -0.19 -33.25 1.33
C VAL A 325 -0.47 -32.26 2.46
N LEU A 326 -0.99 -31.07 2.13
CA LEU A 326 -1.39 -30.08 3.14
C LEU A 326 -2.44 -30.67 4.10
N ALA A 327 -3.51 -31.25 3.57
CA ALA A 327 -4.57 -31.87 4.37
C ALA A 327 -4.06 -33.00 5.28
N HIS A 328 -3.05 -33.76 4.84
CA HIS A 328 -2.41 -34.79 5.67
C HIS A 328 -1.75 -34.17 6.91
N TYR A 329 -0.85 -33.19 6.73
CA TYR A 329 -0.11 -32.57 7.83
C TYR A 329 -0.98 -31.70 8.73
N THR A 330 -2.01 -31.05 8.16
CA THR A 330 -3.00 -30.32 8.97
C THR A 330 -3.79 -31.25 9.89
N ARG A 331 -4.09 -32.48 9.43
CA ARG A 331 -4.78 -33.50 10.26
C ARG A 331 -3.88 -34.06 11.36
N GLU A 332 -2.60 -34.28 11.08
CA GLU A 332 -1.62 -34.70 12.08
C GLU A 332 -1.39 -33.64 13.16
N GLY A 333 -1.64 -32.38 12.85
CA GLY A 333 -1.51 -31.23 13.76
C GLY A 333 -0.07 -31.05 14.25
N GLU A 334 0.09 -30.42 15.40
CA GLU A 334 1.41 -30.14 15.99
C GLU A 334 2.25 -31.40 16.24
N ALA A 335 1.64 -32.56 16.45
CA ALA A 335 2.37 -33.84 16.63
C ALA A 335 3.16 -34.21 15.36
N GLY A 336 2.69 -33.84 14.18
CA GLY A 336 3.33 -34.10 12.89
C GLY A 336 4.46 -33.12 12.52
N ALA A 337 4.73 -32.07 13.32
CA ALA A 337 5.66 -31.01 12.97
C ALA A 337 7.09 -31.49 12.64
N ALA A 338 7.63 -32.42 13.43
CA ALA A 338 8.98 -32.97 13.20
C ALA A 338 9.07 -33.80 11.91
N GLU A 339 7.98 -34.45 11.52
CA GLU A 339 7.91 -35.20 10.26
C GLU A 339 7.75 -34.25 9.08
N PHE A 340 6.92 -33.24 9.24
CA PHE A 340 6.76 -32.18 8.25
C PHE A 340 8.07 -31.42 7.99
N GLU A 341 8.82 -31.03 9.02
CA GLU A 341 10.13 -30.37 8.88
C GLU A 341 11.07 -31.20 8.00
N GLN A 342 11.13 -32.52 8.23
CA GLN A 342 11.99 -33.42 7.44
C GLN A 342 11.48 -33.60 6.01
N PHE A 343 10.16 -33.71 5.83
CA PHE A 343 9.54 -33.73 4.52
C PHE A 343 9.85 -32.43 3.76
N TRP A 344 9.62 -31.29 4.39
CA TRP A 344 9.85 -29.99 3.78
C TRP A 344 11.30 -29.81 3.35
N ALA A 345 12.23 -30.08 4.25
CA ALA A 345 13.66 -29.98 3.97
C ALA A 345 14.11 -30.87 2.79
N ARG A 346 13.65 -32.13 2.76
CA ARG A 346 14.14 -33.11 1.76
C ARG A 346 13.37 -33.08 0.45
N VAL A 347 12.05 -32.94 0.51
CA VAL A 347 11.18 -33.05 -0.66
C VAL A 347 10.97 -31.72 -1.35
N VAL A 348 10.92 -30.62 -0.59
CA VAL A 348 10.69 -29.29 -1.15
C VAL A 348 11.99 -28.49 -1.24
N ASP A 349 12.66 -28.25 -0.13
CA ASP A 349 13.82 -27.33 -0.08
C ASP A 349 15.00 -27.87 -0.91
N ASP A 350 15.44 -29.11 -0.65
CA ASP A 350 16.55 -29.72 -1.36
C ASP A 350 16.25 -30.00 -2.85
N SER A 351 14.97 -30.15 -3.24
CA SER A 351 14.61 -30.45 -4.62
C SER A 351 14.21 -29.25 -5.47
N LEU A 352 13.41 -28.32 -4.93
CA LEU A 352 12.88 -27.17 -5.69
C LEU A 352 13.72 -25.91 -5.52
N PHE A 353 14.43 -25.74 -4.42
CA PHE A 353 15.25 -24.56 -4.13
C PHE A 353 16.75 -24.81 -4.15
N SER A 354 17.19 -26.02 -4.52
CA SER A 354 18.61 -26.32 -4.65
C SER A 354 19.29 -25.44 -5.70
N LYS A 355 20.62 -25.37 -5.64
CA LYS A 355 21.42 -24.63 -6.64
C LYS A 355 21.21 -25.14 -8.07
N SER A 356 20.92 -26.43 -8.23
CA SER A 356 20.68 -27.09 -9.53
C SER A 356 19.23 -27.00 -10.00
N ALA A 357 18.31 -26.51 -9.16
CA ALA A 357 16.91 -26.37 -9.52
C ALA A 357 16.72 -25.28 -10.58
N THR A 358 15.89 -25.57 -11.58
CA THR A 358 15.52 -24.59 -12.63
C THR A 358 14.67 -23.48 -12.05
N GLU A 359 14.61 -22.34 -12.74
CA GLU A 359 13.77 -21.23 -12.31
C GLU A 359 12.29 -21.59 -12.28
N GLY A 360 11.81 -22.41 -13.22
CA GLY A 360 10.48 -22.96 -13.19
C GLY A 360 10.19 -23.81 -11.95
N GLN A 361 11.15 -24.61 -11.50
CA GLN A 361 11.02 -25.39 -10.25
C GLN A 361 10.98 -24.47 -9.03
N LYS A 362 11.83 -23.45 -8.96
CA LYS A 362 11.82 -22.44 -7.89
C LYS A 362 10.50 -21.65 -7.86
N PHE A 363 10.00 -21.23 -9.03
CA PHE A 363 8.71 -20.59 -9.14
C PHE A 363 7.57 -21.44 -8.53
N LYS A 364 7.52 -22.71 -8.91
CA LYS A 364 6.56 -23.65 -8.33
C LYS A 364 6.80 -23.86 -6.82
N GLY A 365 8.07 -23.87 -6.41
CA GLY A 365 8.44 -23.90 -5.00
C GLY A 365 7.83 -22.73 -4.21
N PHE A 366 7.88 -21.52 -4.73
CA PHE A 366 7.21 -20.37 -4.11
C PHE A 366 5.70 -20.52 -4.06
N MET A 367 5.07 -21.10 -5.07
CA MET A 367 3.63 -21.38 -5.04
C MET A 367 3.27 -22.42 -3.97
N VAL A 368 4.07 -23.49 -3.84
CA VAL A 368 3.89 -24.50 -2.79
C VAL A 368 4.08 -23.86 -1.41
N PHE A 369 5.09 -22.99 -1.26
CA PHE A 369 5.32 -22.25 -0.02
C PHE A 369 4.10 -21.41 0.36
N GLN A 370 3.57 -20.59 -0.56
CA GLN A 370 2.38 -19.76 -0.29
C GLN A 370 1.19 -20.62 0.14
N LYS A 371 0.94 -21.73 -0.56
CA LYS A 371 -0.15 -22.65 -0.22
C LYS A 371 -0.02 -23.26 1.19
N MET A 372 1.18 -23.68 1.56
CA MET A 372 1.45 -24.24 2.88
C MET A 372 1.39 -23.17 3.97
N LEU A 373 1.88 -21.95 3.65
CA LEU A 373 1.82 -20.79 4.53
C LEU A 373 0.37 -20.45 4.91
N GLU A 374 -0.52 -20.38 3.92
CA GLU A 374 -1.95 -20.16 4.12
C GLU A 374 -2.65 -21.31 4.86
N GLY A 375 -2.19 -22.53 4.68
CA GLY A 375 -2.82 -23.72 5.28
C GLY A 375 -2.39 -24.03 6.71
N PHE A 376 -1.28 -23.47 7.20
CA PHE A 376 -0.73 -23.74 8.54
C PHE A 376 -0.92 -22.59 9.53
N VAL A 377 -1.92 -21.74 9.34
CA VAL A 377 -2.20 -20.59 10.22
C VAL A 377 -2.23 -20.97 11.70
N ASP A 378 -2.85 -22.08 12.03
CA ASP A 378 -3.03 -22.55 13.41
C ASP A 378 -1.93 -23.53 13.88
N LEU A 379 -0.84 -23.71 13.09
CA LEU A 379 0.23 -24.66 13.34
C LEU A 379 1.60 -23.99 13.36
N PRO A 380 1.97 -23.30 14.45
CA PRO A 380 3.20 -22.48 14.55
C PRO A 380 4.48 -23.24 14.21
N ALA A 381 4.62 -24.49 14.65
CA ALA A 381 5.81 -25.29 14.36
C ALA A 381 5.94 -25.65 12.87
N HIS A 382 4.83 -25.85 12.18
CA HIS A 382 4.83 -26.05 10.72
C HIS A 382 5.17 -24.76 9.99
N LEU A 383 4.68 -23.61 10.44
CA LEU A 383 5.05 -22.30 9.88
C LEU A 383 6.55 -22.05 10.00
N GLU A 384 7.15 -22.29 11.18
CA GLU A 384 8.61 -22.15 11.37
C GLU A 384 9.39 -23.07 10.41
N ALA A 385 8.93 -24.29 10.21
CA ALA A 385 9.59 -25.27 9.34
C ALA A 385 9.59 -24.88 7.85
N LEU A 386 8.63 -24.05 7.40
CA LEU A 386 8.59 -23.56 6.03
C LEU A 386 9.81 -22.70 5.66
N PHE A 387 10.36 -21.95 6.61
CA PHE A 387 11.51 -21.08 6.38
C PHE A 387 12.84 -21.85 6.39
N SER A 388 12.94 -22.78 5.47
CA SER A 388 14.11 -23.63 5.28
C SER A 388 15.26 -22.84 4.62
N LYS A 389 16.47 -23.40 4.69
CA LYS A 389 17.69 -22.70 4.30
C LYS A 389 17.72 -22.25 2.83
N ASN A 390 17.43 -23.17 1.89
CA ASN A 390 17.57 -22.87 0.48
C ASN A 390 16.42 -21.97 -0.01
N LEU A 391 15.19 -22.19 0.49
CA LEU A 391 14.03 -21.35 0.22
C LEU A 391 14.29 -19.91 0.69
N THR A 392 14.66 -19.72 1.96
CA THR A 392 14.86 -18.39 2.52
C THR A 392 15.99 -17.64 1.82
N LEU A 393 17.11 -18.35 1.52
CA LEU A 393 18.19 -17.75 0.73
C LEU A 393 17.74 -17.40 -0.69
N CYS A 394 16.94 -18.25 -1.35
CA CYS A 394 16.39 -17.98 -2.66
C CYS A 394 15.44 -16.78 -2.62
N LEU A 395 14.57 -16.72 -1.61
CA LEU A 395 13.62 -15.62 -1.38
C LEU A 395 14.35 -14.28 -1.28
N MET A 396 15.32 -14.18 -0.35
CA MET A 396 16.12 -12.96 -0.17
C MET A 396 16.85 -12.55 -1.46
N ASN A 397 17.52 -13.51 -2.12
CA ASN A 397 18.28 -13.20 -3.32
C ASN A 397 17.40 -12.77 -4.50
N GLN A 398 16.20 -13.32 -4.63
CA GLN A 398 15.31 -12.99 -5.75
C GLN A 398 14.52 -11.70 -5.49
N ALA A 399 14.23 -11.37 -4.24
CA ALA A 399 13.58 -10.12 -3.87
C ALA A 399 14.51 -8.90 -3.98
N ALA A 400 15.81 -9.07 -3.76
CA ALA A 400 16.78 -7.98 -3.62
C ALA A 400 16.92 -7.04 -4.85
N LYS A 401 16.54 -7.49 -6.06
CA LYS A 401 16.66 -6.70 -7.29
C LYS A 401 15.52 -7.01 -8.25
N GLU A 402 14.94 -6.00 -8.84
CA GLU A 402 13.83 -6.10 -9.80
C GLU A 402 14.18 -6.82 -11.09
N ASP A 403 15.43 -6.74 -11.53
CA ASP A 403 15.93 -7.41 -12.74
C ASP A 403 16.02 -8.94 -12.60
N ARG A 404 15.85 -9.48 -11.40
CA ARG A 404 15.87 -10.93 -11.15
C ARG A 404 14.65 -11.61 -11.76
N TYR A 405 14.88 -12.73 -12.40
CA TYR A 405 13.84 -13.48 -13.12
C TYR A 405 12.66 -13.91 -12.24
N LEU A 406 12.91 -14.21 -10.97
CA LEU A 406 11.89 -14.61 -10.00
C LEU A 406 11.51 -13.50 -9.01
N HIS A 407 11.91 -12.24 -9.26
CA HIS A 407 11.62 -11.11 -8.38
C HIS A 407 10.12 -11.01 -8.06
N ARG A 408 9.25 -11.00 -9.08
CA ARG A 408 7.79 -10.95 -8.87
C ARG A 408 7.24 -12.13 -8.05
N ALA A 409 7.80 -13.33 -8.21
CA ALA A 409 7.37 -14.49 -7.44
C ALA A 409 7.81 -14.40 -5.99
N ALA A 410 9.03 -13.91 -5.73
CA ALA A 410 9.56 -13.67 -4.40
C ALA A 410 8.78 -12.55 -3.68
N THR A 411 8.55 -11.43 -4.35
CA THR A 411 7.77 -10.31 -3.81
C THR A 411 6.33 -10.73 -3.50
N LYS A 412 5.71 -11.54 -4.36
CA LYS A 412 4.39 -12.12 -4.06
C LYS A 412 4.39 -13.03 -2.83
N ALA A 413 5.47 -13.81 -2.64
CA ALA A 413 5.62 -14.65 -1.44
C ALA A 413 5.80 -13.80 -0.17
N LEU A 414 6.54 -12.68 -0.24
CA LEU A 414 6.68 -11.72 0.85
C LEU A 414 5.34 -11.04 1.18
N LYS A 415 4.62 -10.56 0.18
CA LYS A 415 3.27 -10.00 0.37
C LYS A 415 2.29 -11.02 0.99
N ALA A 416 2.39 -12.31 0.64
CA ALA A 416 1.59 -13.36 1.27
C ALA A 416 1.92 -13.50 2.78
N ILE A 417 3.20 -13.39 3.16
CA ILE A 417 3.62 -13.37 4.57
C ILE A 417 3.04 -12.15 5.30
N GLU A 418 3.14 -10.96 4.70
CA GLU A 418 2.59 -9.71 5.24
C GLU A 418 1.08 -9.80 5.43
N SER A 419 0.35 -10.24 4.41
CA SER A 419 -1.11 -10.42 4.47
C SER A 419 -1.52 -11.44 5.53
N LEU A 420 -0.78 -12.55 5.66
CA LEU A 420 -1.06 -13.57 6.66
C LEU A 420 -0.89 -13.03 8.07
N THR A 421 0.20 -12.31 8.36
CA THR A 421 0.46 -11.74 9.68
C THR A 421 -0.54 -10.65 10.05
N SER A 422 -1.05 -9.91 9.05
CA SER A 422 -2.11 -8.93 9.25
C SER A 422 -3.46 -9.58 9.55
N ALA A 423 -3.83 -10.62 8.80
CA ALA A 423 -5.09 -11.33 8.98
C ALA A 423 -5.10 -12.22 10.25
N HIS A 424 -3.95 -12.80 10.60
CA HIS A 424 -3.77 -13.76 11.70
C HIS A 424 -2.57 -13.38 12.59
N PRO A 425 -2.74 -12.46 13.54
CA PRO A 425 -1.64 -11.97 14.40
C PRO A 425 -0.91 -13.06 15.19
N SER A 426 -1.52 -14.22 15.44
CA SER A 426 -0.89 -15.40 16.06
C SER A 426 0.31 -15.92 15.26
N THR A 427 0.35 -15.70 13.96
CA THR A 427 1.42 -16.13 13.07
C THR A 427 2.65 -15.23 13.10
N LEU A 428 2.56 -14.04 13.70
CA LEU A 428 3.63 -13.05 13.72
C LEU A 428 4.91 -13.59 14.35
N LEU A 429 4.83 -14.15 15.56
CA LEU A 429 6.01 -14.60 16.31
C LEU A 429 6.77 -15.72 15.59
N PRO A 430 6.16 -16.83 15.13
CA PRO A 430 6.87 -17.88 14.40
C PRO A 430 7.49 -17.38 13.09
N ILE A 431 6.81 -16.49 12.36
CA ILE A 431 7.33 -15.92 11.12
C ILE A 431 8.50 -14.98 11.41
N LEU A 432 8.36 -14.03 12.32
CA LEU A 432 9.42 -13.10 12.69
C LEU A 432 10.67 -13.83 13.19
N LYS A 433 10.49 -14.82 14.07
CA LYS A 433 11.57 -15.68 14.56
C LYS A 433 12.30 -16.40 13.42
N SER A 434 11.58 -16.81 12.39
CA SER A 434 12.16 -17.50 11.23
C SER A 434 12.91 -16.56 10.29
N LEU A 435 12.35 -15.39 9.98
CA LEU A 435 12.96 -14.39 9.09
C LEU A 435 14.21 -13.77 9.70
N LEU A 436 14.19 -13.47 11.01
CA LEU A 436 15.35 -12.92 11.74
C LEU A 436 16.28 -14.01 12.28
N GLY A 437 15.94 -15.28 12.09
CA GLY A 437 16.66 -16.43 12.62
C GLY A 437 17.83 -16.88 11.74
N LYS A 438 18.30 -18.10 12.03
CA LYS A 438 19.52 -18.69 11.42
C LYS A 438 19.46 -18.78 9.89
N ASN A 439 18.32 -19.07 9.32
CA ASN A 439 18.13 -19.21 7.87
C ASN A 439 17.83 -17.90 7.18
N GLY A 440 17.37 -16.89 7.93
CA GLY A 440 17.06 -15.55 7.45
C GLY A 440 18.26 -14.59 7.63
N ALA A 441 17.94 -13.32 7.86
CA ALA A 441 18.93 -12.28 8.12
C ALA A 441 18.36 -11.27 9.10
N TYR A 442 19.20 -10.75 10.01
CA TYR A 442 18.76 -9.74 10.95
C TYR A 442 18.38 -8.42 10.23
N ASN A 443 19.15 -8.04 9.23
CA ASN A 443 18.87 -6.94 8.32
C ASN A 443 18.09 -7.41 7.06
N PHE A 444 16.98 -8.13 7.28
CA PHE A 444 16.22 -8.78 6.21
C PHE A 444 15.74 -7.78 5.15
N ASP A 445 15.11 -6.69 5.56
CA ASP A 445 14.54 -5.68 4.66
C ASP A 445 15.62 -4.96 3.83
N GLN A 446 16.76 -4.62 4.44
CA GLN A 446 17.91 -4.07 3.70
C GLN A 446 18.46 -5.05 2.65
N ARG A 447 18.52 -6.37 2.97
CA ARG A 447 19.00 -7.40 2.04
C ARG A 447 18.05 -7.69 0.91
N THR A 448 16.78 -7.55 1.14
CA THR A 448 15.71 -7.84 0.18
C THR A 448 15.26 -6.60 -0.58
N ASN A 449 15.68 -5.41 -0.12
CA ASN A 449 15.17 -4.12 -0.57
C ASN A 449 13.63 -4.06 -0.47
N THR A 450 13.10 -4.47 0.70
CA THR A 450 11.66 -4.49 0.98
C THR A 450 11.39 -3.95 2.37
N LYS A 451 10.12 -3.69 2.68
CA LYS A 451 9.65 -3.27 4.00
C LYS A 451 8.85 -4.40 4.70
N THR A 452 9.21 -5.66 4.48
CA THR A 452 8.44 -6.82 4.96
C THR A 452 8.47 -6.94 6.48
N ILE A 453 9.65 -6.85 7.12
CA ILE A 453 9.76 -6.87 8.59
C ILE A 453 9.06 -5.65 9.19
N ASP A 454 9.23 -4.48 8.59
CA ASP A 454 8.56 -3.24 9.00
C ASP A 454 7.04 -3.42 9.04
N ARG A 455 6.45 -3.98 7.96
CA ARG A 455 5.00 -4.23 7.88
C ARG A 455 4.53 -5.30 8.87
N ILE A 456 5.32 -6.35 9.09
CA ILE A 456 5.03 -7.37 10.10
C ILE A 456 5.01 -6.74 11.50
N LEU A 457 5.98 -5.89 11.83
CA LEU A 457 6.07 -5.24 13.13
C LEU A 457 4.90 -4.27 13.40
N LEU A 458 4.25 -3.71 12.38
CA LEU A 458 3.04 -2.91 12.54
C LEU A 458 1.85 -3.72 13.12
N ASN A 459 1.87 -5.05 12.98
CA ASN A 459 0.83 -5.93 13.51
C ASN A 459 1.09 -6.42 14.94
N VAL A 460 2.11 -5.88 15.61
CA VAL A 460 2.42 -6.23 17.00
C VAL A 460 1.29 -5.80 17.94
N SER A 461 0.83 -6.74 18.76
CA SER A 461 -0.23 -6.53 19.75
C SER A 461 0.31 -6.59 21.18
N GLY A 462 -0.53 -6.22 22.15
CA GLY A 462 -0.18 -6.32 23.59
C GLY A 462 0.21 -7.72 24.04
N GLU A 463 -0.33 -8.74 23.38
CA GLU A 463 -0.04 -10.15 23.69
C GLU A 463 1.29 -10.60 23.09
N THR A 464 1.66 -10.09 21.91
CA THR A 464 2.87 -10.52 21.19
C THR A 464 4.07 -9.62 21.44
N GLY A 465 3.86 -8.40 21.98
CA GLY A 465 4.87 -7.35 22.03
C GLY A 465 6.10 -7.68 22.85
N GLU A 466 5.95 -8.25 24.03
CA GLU A 466 7.10 -8.63 24.88
C GLU A 466 7.97 -9.70 24.21
N GLU A 467 7.34 -10.70 23.57
CA GLU A 467 8.08 -11.74 22.86
C GLU A 467 8.71 -11.19 21.58
N THR A 468 8.06 -10.26 20.89
CA THR A 468 8.63 -9.55 19.74
C THR A 468 9.91 -8.81 20.14
N ILE A 469 9.88 -8.02 21.23
CA ILE A 469 11.06 -7.32 21.73
C ILE A 469 12.18 -8.32 22.10
N LYS A 470 11.85 -9.45 22.69
CA LYS A 470 12.85 -10.51 22.97
C LYS A 470 13.47 -11.09 21.70
N ILE A 471 12.68 -11.32 20.66
CA ILE A 471 13.17 -11.85 19.37
C ILE A 471 14.10 -10.85 18.71
N ILE A 472 13.72 -9.57 18.58
CA ILE A 472 14.56 -8.54 17.97
C ILE A 472 15.81 -8.21 18.79
N ARG A 473 15.77 -8.36 20.11
CA ARG A 473 16.91 -8.14 21.01
C ARG A 473 17.93 -9.28 20.98
N LYS A 474 17.51 -10.50 20.60
CA LYS A 474 18.36 -11.70 20.68
C LYS A 474 19.75 -11.55 20.05
N PRO A 475 19.94 -10.91 18.88
CA PRO A 475 21.25 -10.72 18.27
C PRO A 475 22.21 -9.85 19.07
N LEU A 476 21.70 -8.96 19.95
CA LEU A 476 22.54 -8.12 20.80
C LEU A 476 23.40 -8.92 21.79
N GLY A 477 22.98 -10.12 22.14
CA GLY A 477 23.77 -11.02 22.98
C GLY A 477 25.08 -11.52 22.37
N THR A 478 25.34 -11.23 21.11
CA THR A 478 26.56 -11.65 20.38
C THR A 478 27.36 -10.47 19.82
N LEU A 479 27.05 -9.23 20.21
CA LEU A 479 27.76 -8.04 19.74
C LEU A 479 29.25 -8.05 20.08
N ASP A 480 29.62 -8.55 21.26
CA ASP A 480 31.02 -8.67 21.70
C ASP A 480 31.88 -9.58 20.78
N GLN A 481 31.26 -10.42 19.99
CA GLN A 481 31.92 -11.35 19.07
C GLN A 481 31.95 -10.82 17.61
N GLN A 482 31.36 -9.65 17.35
CA GLN A 482 31.26 -9.03 16.02
C GLN A 482 32.33 -7.95 15.85
N GLU A 483 32.71 -7.69 14.63
CA GLU A 483 33.48 -6.49 14.26
C GLU A 483 32.68 -5.22 14.61
N THR A 484 33.37 -4.15 15.05
CA THR A 484 32.72 -2.92 15.50
C THR A 484 31.73 -2.35 14.47
N ALA A 485 32.13 -2.33 13.18
CA ALA A 485 31.26 -1.86 12.11
C ALA A 485 30.00 -2.72 11.97
N GLN A 486 30.11 -4.05 12.09
CA GLN A 486 28.98 -4.96 12.03
C GLN A 486 28.09 -4.86 13.28
N ALA A 487 28.69 -4.69 14.47
CA ALA A 487 27.98 -4.46 15.72
C ALA A 487 27.16 -3.16 15.66
N THR A 488 27.76 -2.07 15.16
CA THR A 488 27.09 -0.78 14.93
C THR A 488 25.91 -0.93 13.94
N SER A 489 26.11 -1.62 12.81
CA SER A 489 25.03 -1.89 11.86
C SER A 489 23.90 -2.71 12.47
N THR A 490 24.23 -3.72 13.30
CA THR A 490 23.23 -4.52 14.02
C THR A 490 22.42 -3.65 15.00
N LEU A 491 23.07 -2.71 15.69
CA LEU A 491 22.40 -1.78 16.58
C LEU A 491 21.46 -0.83 15.84
N ARG A 492 21.86 -0.30 14.68
CA ARG A 492 20.97 0.55 13.86
C ARG A 492 19.69 -0.19 13.49
N VAL A 493 19.80 -1.42 12.98
CA VAL A 493 18.63 -2.27 12.65
C VAL A 493 17.77 -2.52 13.90
N TYR A 494 18.39 -2.75 15.06
CA TYR A 494 17.65 -2.91 16.32
C TYR A 494 16.84 -1.66 16.69
N VAL A 495 17.44 -0.49 16.57
CA VAL A 495 16.79 0.81 16.81
C VAL A 495 15.59 0.99 15.89
N ASP A 496 15.73 0.68 14.61
CA ASP A 496 14.62 0.75 13.63
C ASP A 496 13.47 -0.19 14.02
N TYR A 497 13.75 -1.44 14.36
CA TYR A 497 12.73 -2.39 14.79
C TYR A 497 12.03 -1.99 16.09
N LEU A 498 12.78 -1.42 17.06
CA LEU A 498 12.19 -0.88 18.28
C LEU A 498 11.25 0.29 17.97
N SER A 499 11.68 1.21 17.12
CA SER A 499 10.87 2.36 16.69
C SER A 499 9.58 1.91 16.02
N LYS A 500 9.62 0.91 15.10
CA LYS A 500 8.42 0.35 14.46
C LYS A 500 7.50 -0.34 15.48
N THR A 501 8.06 -1.10 16.43
CA THR A 501 7.28 -1.73 17.51
C THR A 501 6.63 -0.70 18.43
N LEU A 502 7.36 0.39 18.75
CA LEU A 502 6.84 1.51 19.53
C LEU A 502 5.66 2.18 18.81
N ASN A 503 5.81 2.46 17.52
CA ASN A 503 4.76 3.05 16.68
C ASN A 503 3.52 2.14 16.56
N ALA A 504 3.72 0.81 16.42
CA ALA A 504 2.64 -0.17 16.34
C ALA A 504 1.79 -0.19 17.61
N SER A 505 2.43 -0.05 18.79
CA SER A 505 1.73 -0.07 20.08
C SER A 505 0.70 1.05 20.24
N ALA A 506 0.79 2.12 19.42
CA ALA A 506 -0.10 3.28 19.41
C ALA A 506 -1.18 3.21 18.30
N SER A 507 -1.21 2.15 17.45
CA SER A 507 -1.87 2.21 16.14
C SER A 507 -3.35 1.82 16.08
N SER A 508 -3.87 0.96 16.97
CA SER A 508 -5.02 0.13 16.52
C SER A 508 -6.40 0.49 17.09
N SER A 509 -6.53 1.36 18.08
CA SER A 509 -7.87 1.63 18.67
C SER A 509 -7.95 2.88 19.53
N GLY A 510 -7.07 3.84 19.37
CA GLY A 510 -7.00 5.01 20.27
C GLY A 510 -6.53 4.68 21.69
N LYS A 511 -6.25 3.41 21.98
CA LYS A 511 -5.72 2.96 23.27
C LYS A 511 -4.33 2.39 23.09
N ILE A 512 -3.35 3.04 23.70
CA ILE A 512 -1.96 2.60 23.70
C ILE A 512 -1.84 1.27 24.45
N GLN A 513 -1.14 0.34 23.84
CA GLN A 513 -0.76 -0.94 24.48
C GLN A 513 0.41 -0.68 25.43
N GLN A 514 0.07 -0.23 26.65
CA GLN A 514 1.02 0.34 27.63
C GLN A 514 2.24 -0.56 27.89
N ASN A 515 2.07 -1.87 27.93
CA ASN A 515 3.17 -2.81 28.22
C ASN A 515 4.25 -2.78 27.12
N VAL A 516 3.81 -2.87 25.86
CA VAL A 516 4.70 -2.87 24.69
C VAL A 516 5.35 -1.51 24.51
N PHE A 517 4.55 -0.45 24.65
CA PHE A 517 5.00 0.93 24.56
C PHE A 517 6.10 1.22 25.58
N SER A 518 5.86 0.93 26.86
CA SER A 518 6.83 1.19 27.93
C SER A 518 8.11 0.37 27.76
N ALA A 519 8.01 -0.91 27.36
CA ALA A 519 9.17 -1.75 27.15
C ALA A 519 10.04 -1.27 25.97
N ALA A 520 9.44 -0.96 24.83
CA ALA A 520 10.16 -0.46 23.65
C ALA A 520 10.78 0.93 23.92
N LEU A 521 10.03 1.80 24.59
CA LEU A 521 10.49 3.13 24.99
C LEU A 521 11.68 3.05 25.94
N GLN A 522 11.63 2.18 26.95
CA GLN A 522 12.72 2.01 27.90
C GLN A 522 14.01 1.54 27.21
N GLU A 523 13.92 0.56 26.32
CA GLU A 523 15.08 0.07 25.57
C GLU A 523 15.67 1.20 24.68
N LEU A 524 14.82 1.92 23.96
CA LEU A 524 15.27 2.97 23.05
C LEU A 524 15.88 4.16 23.81
N SER A 525 15.30 4.56 24.94
CA SER A 525 15.83 5.61 25.81
C SER A 525 17.16 5.23 26.43
N GLN A 526 17.33 3.97 26.85
CA GLN A 526 18.62 3.49 27.38
C GLN A 526 19.71 3.54 26.31
N LEU A 527 19.40 3.25 25.05
CA LEU A 527 20.35 3.38 23.94
C LEU A 527 20.68 4.84 23.63
N ALA A 528 19.70 5.74 23.72
CA ALA A 528 19.88 7.16 23.44
C ALA A 528 20.77 7.87 24.48
N TYR A 529 20.54 7.60 25.76
CA TYR A 529 21.07 8.43 26.86
C TYR A 529 21.97 7.69 27.84
N ALA A 530 21.91 6.37 27.94
CA ALA A 530 22.69 5.58 28.85
C ALA A 530 23.73 4.68 28.15
N GLN A 531 24.56 3.99 28.92
CA GLN A 531 25.45 2.95 28.44
C GLN A 531 25.01 1.60 29.02
N PRO A 532 24.17 0.82 28.32
CA PRO A 532 23.72 -0.48 28.76
C PRO A 532 24.90 -1.47 28.89
N LYS A 533 24.97 -2.20 30.00
CA LYS A 533 26.10 -3.10 30.32
C LYS A 533 26.34 -4.21 29.30
N HIS A 534 25.34 -4.57 28.52
CA HIS A 534 25.37 -5.64 27.53
C HIS A 534 25.69 -5.16 26.12
N ILE A 535 25.98 -3.88 25.93
CA ILE A 535 26.33 -3.28 24.65
C ILE A 535 27.74 -2.72 24.71
N PRO A 536 28.65 -3.15 23.80
CA PRO A 536 29.99 -2.59 23.73
C PRO A 536 29.96 -1.07 23.50
N ALA A 537 30.79 -0.33 24.22
CA ALA A 537 30.85 1.12 24.07
C ALA A 537 31.25 1.55 22.66
N ASP A 538 32.14 0.81 22.03
CA ASP A 538 32.64 1.09 20.69
C ASP A 538 31.57 0.86 19.59
N ALA A 539 30.55 0.06 19.87
CA ALA A 539 29.44 -0.19 18.95
C ALA A 539 28.33 0.86 19.06
N LEU A 540 28.16 1.44 20.28
CA LEU A 540 27.17 2.49 20.55
C LEU A 540 27.79 3.87 20.28
N THR A 541 28.06 4.15 19.01
CA THR A 541 28.63 5.42 18.54
C THR A 541 27.65 6.59 18.72
N GLU A 542 28.16 7.84 18.70
CA GLU A 542 27.30 9.03 18.78
C GLU A 542 26.24 9.04 17.65
N GLY A 543 26.60 8.65 16.43
CA GLY A 543 25.62 8.54 15.34
C GLY A 543 24.52 7.48 15.55
N VAL A 544 24.74 6.46 16.40
CA VAL A 544 23.66 5.52 16.81
C VAL A 544 22.80 6.16 17.89
N ARG A 545 23.38 6.92 18.80
CA ARG A 545 22.64 7.67 19.84
C ARG A 545 21.74 8.73 19.21
N GLU A 546 22.27 9.47 18.25
CA GLU A 546 21.51 10.45 17.48
C GLU A 546 20.34 9.80 16.71
N LEU A 547 20.60 8.66 16.06
CA LEU A 547 19.52 7.88 15.45
C LEU A 547 18.45 7.48 16.48
N CYS A 548 18.83 7.06 17.69
CA CYS A 548 17.87 6.74 18.75
C CYS A 548 17.04 7.97 19.15
N ARG A 549 17.67 9.16 19.29
CA ARG A 549 16.99 10.44 19.62
C ARG A 549 15.99 10.81 18.52
N THR A 550 16.41 10.75 17.26
CA THR A 550 15.54 11.01 16.08
C THR A 550 14.37 10.04 16.02
N ARG A 551 14.61 8.73 16.25
CA ARG A 551 13.53 7.73 16.26
C ARG A 551 12.57 7.92 17.45
N LEU A 552 13.05 8.33 18.61
CA LEU A 552 12.19 8.72 19.75
C LEU A 552 11.32 9.91 19.39
N GLU A 553 11.90 10.95 18.81
CA GLU A 553 11.18 12.17 18.38
C GLU A 553 10.09 11.85 17.38
N SER A 554 10.43 11.12 16.31
CA SER A 554 9.47 10.67 15.30
C SER A 554 8.37 9.80 15.89
N SER A 555 8.70 8.90 16.83
CA SER A 555 7.71 8.04 17.49
C SER A 555 6.78 8.86 18.39
N PHE A 556 7.29 9.83 19.12
CA PHE A 556 6.48 10.73 19.94
C PHE A 556 5.53 11.57 19.11
N ALA A 557 5.97 12.07 17.96
CA ALA A 557 5.13 12.78 17.00
C ALA A 557 3.96 11.90 16.50
N LYS A 558 4.25 10.65 16.10
CA LYS A 558 3.22 9.69 15.64
C LYS A 558 2.24 9.31 16.75
N VAL A 559 2.74 9.12 17.97
CA VAL A 559 1.90 8.81 19.15
C VAL A 559 0.99 10.00 19.47
N SER A 560 1.52 11.22 19.50
CA SER A 560 0.75 12.44 19.75
C SER A 560 -0.35 12.65 18.71
N ARG A 561 -0.10 12.35 17.44
CA ARG A 561 -1.10 12.48 16.35
C ARG A 561 -2.28 11.50 16.52
N ARG A 562 -2.03 10.31 17.08
CA ARG A 562 -3.02 9.21 17.16
C ARG A 562 -3.80 9.14 18.45
N THR A 563 -3.37 9.86 19.49
CA THR A 563 -3.99 9.82 20.82
C THR A 563 -4.61 11.16 21.18
N GLU A 564 -5.86 11.13 21.57
CA GLU A 564 -6.53 12.28 22.20
C GLU A 564 -6.07 12.47 23.66
N ASP A 565 -5.28 11.54 24.20
CA ASP A 565 -4.76 11.58 25.56
C ASP A 565 -3.38 12.22 25.60
N TYR A 566 -3.31 13.51 25.80
CA TYR A 566 -2.08 14.30 25.94
C TYR A 566 -1.17 13.83 27.09
N GLY A 567 -1.71 13.11 28.07
CA GLY A 567 -0.96 12.56 29.18
C GLY A 567 0.05 11.48 28.77
N THR A 568 -0.13 10.83 27.64
CA THR A 568 0.77 9.76 27.16
C THR A 568 2.17 10.25 26.87
N LEU A 569 2.34 11.38 26.17
CA LEU A 569 3.65 11.97 25.90
C LEU A 569 4.33 12.38 27.21
N CYS A 570 3.59 12.97 28.14
CA CYS A 570 4.10 13.36 29.46
C CYS A 570 4.60 12.15 30.26
N LEU A 571 3.88 11.01 30.20
CA LEU A 571 4.30 9.77 30.85
C LEU A 571 5.54 9.19 30.18
N ALA A 572 5.60 9.23 28.85
CA ALA A 572 6.74 8.75 28.08
C ALA A 572 8.01 9.51 28.43
N VAL A 573 7.98 10.83 28.43
CA VAL A 573 9.14 11.67 28.82
C VAL A 573 9.48 11.48 30.28
N SER A 574 8.52 11.36 31.20
CA SER A 574 8.76 11.08 32.62
C SER A 574 9.39 9.71 32.88
N SER A 575 9.31 8.78 31.96
CA SER A 575 9.91 7.43 32.11
C SER A 575 11.39 7.39 31.75
N ILE A 576 11.90 8.45 31.11
CA ILE A 576 13.34 8.63 30.86
C ILE A 576 14.01 9.02 32.18
N ASP A 577 15.04 8.28 32.57
CA ASP A 577 15.76 8.56 33.80
C ASP A 577 16.68 9.79 33.63
N PRO A 578 16.43 10.93 34.33
CA PRO A 578 17.23 12.13 34.19
C PRO A 578 18.71 11.94 34.57
N ASP A 579 18.99 10.98 35.45
CA ASP A 579 20.37 10.68 35.88
C ASP A 579 21.17 9.91 34.82
N SER A 580 20.52 9.34 33.86
CA SER A 580 21.15 8.67 32.70
C SER A 580 21.60 9.64 31.61
N VAL A 581 21.08 10.87 31.59
CA VAL A 581 21.39 11.90 30.60
C VAL A 581 22.56 12.76 31.07
N ALA A 582 23.53 12.98 30.18
CA ALA A 582 24.69 13.87 30.49
C ALA A 582 24.23 15.33 30.46
N MET A 583 24.08 15.95 31.64
CA MET A 583 23.63 17.34 31.81
C MET A 583 24.37 18.04 32.95
N SER A 584 24.43 19.39 32.87
CA SER A 584 24.90 20.20 33.99
C SER A 584 23.90 20.14 35.16
N GLU A 585 24.39 20.43 36.38
CA GLU A 585 23.52 20.46 37.57
C GLU A 585 22.42 21.53 37.48
N GLU A 586 22.67 22.63 36.76
CA GLU A 586 21.68 23.66 36.50
C GLU A 586 20.53 23.13 35.61
N ILE A 587 20.85 22.42 34.51
CA ILE A 587 19.89 21.82 33.62
C ILE A 587 19.12 20.72 34.36
N LYS A 588 19.79 19.89 35.17
CA LYS A 588 19.11 18.85 35.97
C LYS A 588 18.08 19.43 36.91
N THR A 589 18.42 20.56 37.56
CA THR A 589 17.50 21.24 38.46
C THR A 589 16.28 21.76 37.68
N ALA A 590 16.50 22.39 36.55
CA ALA A 590 15.41 22.89 35.65
C ALA A 590 14.50 21.76 35.16
N VAL A 591 15.08 20.64 34.75
CA VAL A 591 14.35 19.43 34.34
C VAL A 591 13.48 18.87 35.47
N GLN A 592 14.04 18.74 36.68
CA GLN A 592 13.30 18.24 37.86
C GLN A 592 12.13 19.17 38.21
N GLU A 593 12.36 20.49 38.16
CA GLU A 593 11.28 21.46 38.37
C GLU A 593 10.20 21.40 37.29
N ALA A 594 10.59 21.29 36.01
CA ALA A 594 9.67 21.15 34.89
C ALA A 594 8.82 19.88 35.00
N LEU A 595 9.44 18.71 35.28
CA LEU A 595 8.74 17.46 35.55
C LEU A 595 7.78 17.57 36.73
N SER A 596 8.18 18.27 37.81
CA SER A 596 7.30 18.51 38.96
C SER A 596 6.10 19.39 38.59
N ARG A 597 6.31 20.46 37.79
CA ARG A 597 5.22 21.32 37.27
C ARG A 597 4.28 20.54 36.37
N MET A 598 4.81 19.77 35.43
CA MET A 598 4.05 18.89 34.53
C MET A 598 3.15 17.91 35.29
N GLN A 599 3.70 17.22 36.32
CA GLN A 599 2.91 16.30 37.15
C GLN A 599 1.82 17.00 37.96
N LYS A 600 2.06 18.24 38.40
CA LYS A 600 1.05 19.05 39.13
C LYS A 600 -0.08 19.46 38.17
N LEU A 601 0.23 19.83 36.92
CA LEU A 601 -0.76 20.17 35.91
C LEU A 601 -1.65 18.97 35.60
N LEU A 602 -1.07 17.78 35.36
CA LEU A 602 -1.81 16.54 35.08
C LEU A 602 -2.73 16.10 36.23
N LYS A 603 -2.38 16.42 37.48
CA LYS A 603 -3.16 16.09 38.70
C LYS A 603 -4.15 17.16 39.09
N ARG A 604 -4.16 18.34 38.43
CA ARG A 604 -5.02 19.44 38.76
C ARG A 604 -6.47 19.09 38.40
N LYS A 605 -7.38 19.37 39.34
CA LYS A 605 -8.81 19.18 39.07
C LYS A 605 -9.30 20.30 38.17
N ALA A 606 -9.88 19.95 37.04
CA ALA A 606 -10.51 20.86 36.12
C ALA A 606 -12.01 20.99 36.44
N THR A 607 -12.57 22.15 36.14
CA THR A 607 -14.01 22.43 36.31
C THR A 607 -14.81 21.97 35.11
N ASP A 608 -14.22 21.96 33.96
CA ASP A 608 -14.79 21.50 32.68
C ASP A 608 -13.75 20.80 31.80
N ASP A 609 -14.17 20.27 30.65
CA ASP A 609 -13.29 19.54 29.74
C ASP A 609 -12.29 20.49 29.04
N ASN A 610 -12.63 21.74 28.80
CA ASN A 610 -11.73 22.73 28.19
C ASN A 610 -10.55 23.08 29.13
N GLU A 611 -10.86 23.31 30.42
CA GLU A 611 -9.81 23.55 31.42
C GLU A 611 -8.91 22.34 31.60
N LYS A 612 -9.45 21.13 31.52
CA LYS A 612 -8.68 19.90 31.54
C LYS A 612 -7.75 19.79 30.33
N SER A 613 -8.25 20.05 29.12
CA SER A 613 -7.47 20.04 27.90
C SER A 613 -6.34 21.08 27.98
N LEU A 614 -6.60 22.27 28.47
CA LEU A 614 -5.58 23.30 28.65
C LEU A 614 -4.45 22.86 29.62
N PHE A 615 -4.80 22.27 30.78
CA PHE A 615 -3.77 21.80 31.71
C PHE A 615 -2.93 20.67 31.14
N GLN A 616 -3.55 19.76 30.40
CA GLN A 616 -2.85 18.69 29.71
C GLN A 616 -1.94 19.22 28.60
N SER A 617 -2.38 20.22 27.85
CA SER A 617 -1.59 20.88 26.80
C SER A 617 -0.37 21.61 27.36
N LEU A 618 -0.55 22.35 28.47
CA LEU A 618 0.58 22.98 29.17
C LEU A 618 1.56 21.95 29.76
N ALA A 619 1.04 20.83 30.26
CA ALA A 619 1.89 19.73 30.71
C ALA A 619 2.70 19.13 29.56
N MET A 620 2.12 19.04 28.38
CA MET A 620 2.77 18.55 27.16
C MET A 620 3.88 19.49 26.68
N LEU A 621 3.70 20.82 26.75
CA LEU A 621 4.78 21.79 26.50
C LEU A 621 5.98 21.58 27.41
N HIS A 622 5.75 21.40 28.72
CA HIS A 622 6.83 21.06 29.65
C HIS A 622 7.53 19.75 29.30
N ALA A 623 6.75 18.72 28.89
CA ALA A 623 7.31 17.44 28.49
C ALA A 623 8.23 17.56 27.27
N VAL A 624 7.77 18.27 26.22
CA VAL A 624 8.56 18.46 25.00
C VAL A 624 9.81 19.27 25.25
N SER A 625 9.72 20.36 26.03
CA SER A 625 10.92 21.16 26.40
C SER A 625 11.93 20.36 27.22
N VAL A 626 11.46 19.49 28.14
CA VAL A 626 12.36 18.56 28.84
C VAL A 626 13.02 17.58 27.86
N PHE A 627 12.25 17.03 26.91
CA PHE A 627 12.79 16.13 25.90
C PHE A 627 13.83 16.82 25.00
N GLN A 628 13.62 18.10 24.65
CA GLN A 628 14.60 18.91 23.92
C GLN A 628 15.88 19.10 24.70
N LEU A 629 15.81 19.39 26.04
CA LEU A 629 16.99 19.48 26.88
C LEU A 629 17.76 18.16 26.96
N TYR A 630 17.06 17.01 26.93
CA TYR A 630 17.73 15.70 26.84
C TYR A 630 18.48 15.52 25.51
N ASN A 631 18.04 16.20 24.45
CA ASN A 631 18.69 16.22 23.15
C ASN A 631 19.68 17.39 22.95
N GLU A 632 20.07 18.06 24.05
CA GLU A 632 21.07 19.14 24.07
C GLU A 632 20.63 20.42 23.34
N ASP A 633 19.32 20.67 23.22
CA ASP A 633 18.78 21.89 22.61
C ASP A 633 18.89 23.08 23.57
N PRO A 634 19.71 24.10 23.26
CA PRO A 634 19.95 25.23 24.17
C PRO A 634 18.72 26.11 24.42
N ASP A 635 17.85 26.25 23.40
CA ASP A 635 16.70 27.16 23.45
C ASP A 635 15.59 26.62 24.38
N ALA A 636 15.59 25.31 24.63
CA ALA A 636 14.58 24.67 25.46
C ALA A 636 14.61 25.16 26.91
N MET A 637 15.75 25.69 27.36
CA MET A 637 15.88 26.29 28.67
C MET A 637 15.13 27.60 28.82
N GLU A 638 15.16 28.42 27.78
CA GLU A 638 14.40 29.68 27.70
C GLU A 638 12.91 29.41 27.70
N VAL A 639 12.45 28.47 26.86
CA VAL A 639 11.06 28.03 26.82
C VAL A 639 10.57 27.55 28.18
N LEU A 640 11.37 26.79 28.93
CA LEU A 640 11.01 26.33 30.28
C LEU A 640 10.91 27.48 31.27
N ASN A 641 11.75 28.49 31.16
CA ASN A 641 11.68 29.71 31.99
C ASN A 641 10.40 30.50 31.68
N ASP A 642 10.04 30.66 30.43
CA ASP A 642 8.80 31.34 30.02
C ASP A 642 7.55 30.59 30.46
N LEU A 643 7.55 29.27 30.37
CA LEU A 643 6.47 28.41 30.89
C LEU A 643 6.39 28.49 32.41
N ALA A 644 7.51 28.66 33.12
CA ALA A 644 7.53 28.89 34.57
C ALA A 644 6.89 30.25 34.93
N GLN A 645 7.25 31.30 34.21
CA GLN A 645 6.65 32.65 34.37
C GLN A 645 5.15 32.62 34.12
N TYR A 646 4.73 31.95 33.04
CA TYR A 646 3.33 31.74 32.73
C TYR A 646 2.57 31.02 33.84
N SER A 647 3.12 29.92 34.36
CA SER A 647 2.53 29.17 35.47
C SER A 647 2.41 30.00 36.75
N ASP A 648 3.36 30.89 37.02
CA ASP A 648 3.34 31.74 38.19
C ASP A 648 2.37 32.93 38.05
N ARG A 649 2.17 33.46 36.83
CA ARG A 649 1.13 34.46 36.54
C ARG A 649 -0.28 33.86 36.71
N LEU A 650 -0.52 32.65 36.26
CA LEU A 650 -1.79 31.91 36.43
C LEU A 650 -2.13 31.68 37.92
N LYS A 651 -1.13 31.48 38.80
CA LYS A 651 -1.36 31.29 40.25
C LYS A 651 -1.73 32.56 40.98
N LYS A 652 -1.25 33.73 40.49
CA LYS A 652 -1.39 35.02 41.18
C LYS A 652 -2.70 35.74 40.93
N GLY A 653 -3.55 35.28 40.00
CA GLY A 653 -4.92 35.75 39.77
C GLY A 653 -5.01 37.28 39.62
N LYS A 654 -4.25 37.91 38.71
CA LYS A 654 -4.24 39.36 38.53
C LYS A 654 -5.14 39.84 37.37
N PRO A 655 -5.63 41.09 37.38
CA PRO A 655 -6.73 41.58 36.53
C PRO A 655 -6.42 41.71 35.02
N ALA A 656 -7.46 41.89 34.22
CA ALA A 656 -7.57 41.82 32.77
C ALA A 656 -6.43 42.35 31.87
N GLU A 657 -5.69 43.39 32.30
CA GLU A 657 -4.53 43.88 31.54
C GLU A 657 -3.30 42.91 31.56
N SER A 658 -3.30 41.95 32.47
CA SER A 658 -2.26 40.92 32.59
C SER A 658 -2.59 39.65 31.76
N GLU A 659 -3.83 39.51 31.32
CA GLU A 659 -4.27 38.35 30.54
C GLU A 659 -3.82 38.46 29.06
N ALA A 660 -3.84 39.63 28.46
CA ALA A 660 -3.39 39.86 27.09
C ALA A 660 -1.91 39.53 26.90
N GLY A 661 -1.03 40.06 27.70
CA GLY A 661 0.42 39.77 27.64
C GLY A 661 0.79 38.33 28.04
N THR A 662 -0.13 37.60 28.70
CA THR A 662 0.05 36.18 29.02
C THR A 662 -0.31 35.29 27.84
N SER A 663 -1.32 35.67 27.07
CA SER A 663 -1.71 34.97 25.83
C SER A 663 -0.64 35.12 24.75
N GLU A 664 -0.08 36.30 24.59
CA GLU A 664 0.98 36.61 23.64
C GLU A 664 2.21 35.74 23.87
N LEU A 665 2.65 35.60 25.12
CA LEU A 665 3.79 34.74 25.48
C LEU A 665 3.61 33.27 25.04
N VAL A 666 2.41 32.68 25.21
CA VAL A 666 2.16 31.31 24.75
C VAL A 666 2.20 31.21 23.24
N VAL A 667 1.66 32.22 22.53
CA VAL A 667 1.69 32.25 21.06
C VAL A 667 3.13 32.40 20.57
N GLU A 668 3.97 33.19 21.21
CA GLU A 668 5.41 33.31 20.89
C GLU A 668 6.15 31.99 21.07
N ILE A 669 5.92 31.29 22.18
CA ILE A 669 6.46 29.94 22.39
C ILE A 669 6.04 28.98 21.27
N LEU A 670 4.74 28.99 20.90
CA LEU A 670 4.25 28.11 19.84
C LEU A 670 4.83 28.46 18.48
N LEU A 671 5.01 29.74 18.16
CA LEU A 671 5.66 30.20 16.93
C LEU A 671 7.12 29.75 16.86
N SER A 672 7.87 29.88 17.96
CA SER A 672 9.26 29.43 18.03
C SER A 672 9.37 27.91 17.83
N MET A 673 8.42 27.14 18.37
CA MET A 673 8.36 25.69 18.15
C MET A 673 7.98 25.31 16.71
N VAL A 674 7.02 26.01 16.13
CA VAL A 674 6.56 25.78 14.75
C VAL A 674 7.62 26.19 13.72
N ALA A 675 8.50 27.12 14.04
CA ALA A 675 9.63 27.51 13.19
C ALA A 675 10.61 26.37 12.94
N ARG A 676 10.76 25.44 13.90
CA ARG A 676 11.72 24.33 13.83
C ARG A 676 11.27 23.23 12.84
N PRO A 677 12.21 22.60 12.13
CA PRO A 677 11.93 21.49 11.21
C PRO A 677 11.71 20.16 11.97
N SER A 678 10.78 20.15 12.93
CA SER A 678 10.46 18.97 13.75
C SER A 678 8.97 18.65 13.66
N SER A 679 8.65 17.41 13.30
CA SER A 679 7.26 16.94 13.23
C SER A 679 6.63 16.85 14.63
N LEU A 680 7.42 16.53 15.66
CA LEU A 680 6.97 16.54 17.05
C LEU A 680 6.57 17.96 17.50
N MET A 681 7.44 18.95 17.23
CA MET A 681 7.16 20.34 17.60
C MET A 681 5.90 20.85 16.92
N ARG A 682 5.75 20.61 15.61
CA ARG A 682 4.53 20.95 14.87
C ARG A 682 3.28 20.31 15.47
N GLN A 683 3.31 19.00 15.72
CA GLN A 683 2.17 18.28 16.25
C GLN A 683 1.78 18.77 17.65
N VAL A 684 2.76 18.98 18.52
CA VAL A 684 2.52 19.49 19.88
C VAL A 684 1.99 20.92 19.82
N SER A 685 2.57 21.79 18.98
CA SER A 685 2.08 23.16 18.82
C SER A 685 0.63 23.22 18.36
N GLN A 686 0.23 22.38 17.40
CA GLN A 686 -1.15 22.30 16.93
C GLN A 686 -2.10 21.86 18.04
N GLN A 687 -1.75 20.81 18.80
CA GLN A 687 -2.58 20.29 19.90
C GLN A 687 -2.70 21.29 21.07
N VAL A 688 -1.59 21.94 21.41
CA VAL A 688 -1.59 22.99 22.46
C VAL A 688 -2.42 24.19 22.00
N PHE A 689 -2.24 24.62 20.77
CA PHE A 689 -2.98 25.74 20.21
C PHE A 689 -4.47 25.43 20.13
N ASP A 690 -4.86 24.21 19.74
CA ASP A 690 -6.27 23.78 19.72
C ASP A 690 -6.95 23.96 21.08
N ALA A 691 -6.29 23.56 22.16
CA ALA A 691 -6.78 23.76 23.52
C ALA A 691 -6.71 25.21 24.01
N PHE A 692 -5.85 26.03 23.41
CA PHE A 692 -5.58 27.41 23.83
C PHE A 692 -6.38 28.46 23.06
N THR A 693 -7.01 28.10 21.94
CA THR A 693 -7.75 29.03 21.06
C THR A 693 -8.71 29.99 21.79
N PRO A 694 -9.46 29.57 22.86
CA PRO A 694 -10.38 30.49 23.56
C PRO A 694 -9.69 31.63 24.31
N GLN A 695 -8.37 31.51 24.56
CA GLN A 695 -7.58 32.47 25.30
C GLN A 695 -6.73 33.36 24.41
N VAL A 696 -6.75 33.19 23.10
CA VAL A 696 -5.95 33.99 22.15
C VAL A 696 -6.46 35.42 22.11
N SER A 697 -5.58 36.39 22.41
CA SER A 697 -5.88 37.82 22.35
C SER A 697 -5.73 38.35 20.91
N ALA A 698 -6.18 39.56 20.69
CA ALA A 698 -5.97 40.27 19.41
C ALA A 698 -4.46 40.44 19.10
N GLY A 699 -3.63 40.71 20.13
CA GLY A 699 -2.18 40.77 19.98
C GLY A 699 -1.58 39.41 19.60
N GLY A 700 -2.00 38.33 20.28
CA GLY A 700 -1.59 36.96 19.95
C GLY A 700 -1.96 36.58 18.50
N LEU A 701 -3.14 36.99 18.03
CA LEU A 701 -3.55 36.74 16.63
C LEU A 701 -2.70 37.56 15.66
N GLY A 702 -2.32 38.80 16.05
CA GLY A 702 -1.40 39.65 15.31
C GLY A 702 -0.01 39.02 15.14
N LEU A 703 0.52 38.37 16.18
CA LEU A 703 1.77 37.63 16.13
C LEU A 703 1.73 36.44 15.15
N LEU A 704 0.58 35.76 15.02
CA LEU A 704 0.40 34.68 14.04
C LEU A 704 0.27 35.22 12.60
N THR A 705 -0.35 36.36 12.39
CA THR A 705 -0.59 36.91 11.05
C THR A 705 0.59 37.74 10.53
N GLY A 706 1.41 38.32 11.40
CA GLY A 706 2.57 39.16 11.05
C GLY A 706 3.55 38.46 10.08
N PRO A 707 4.04 37.23 10.39
CA PRO A 707 4.97 36.52 9.54
C PRO A 707 4.45 36.17 8.14
N LEU A 708 3.13 36.15 7.92
CA LEU A 708 2.57 35.87 6.60
C LEU A 708 2.92 36.97 5.57
N SER A 709 3.24 38.20 6.02
CA SER A 709 3.59 39.33 5.15
C SER A 709 5.06 39.33 4.70
N SER A 710 5.95 38.56 5.37
CA SER A 710 7.39 38.51 5.06
C SER A 710 7.62 37.92 3.65
N SER A 711 8.72 38.37 2.98
CA SER A 711 9.03 37.91 1.62
C SER A 711 9.51 36.45 1.58
N GLU A 712 9.19 35.70 0.51
CA GLU A 712 9.66 34.30 0.30
C GLU A 712 11.08 34.32 -0.30
N SER A 713 12.05 34.82 0.47
CA SER A 713 13.43 35.03 0.05
C SER A 713 14.41 34.94 1.23
N THR A 714 15.71 35.01 0.97
CA THR A 714 16.75 35.07 2.00
C THR A 714 16.58 36.27 2.95
N LYS A 715 16.00 37.37 2.44
CA LYS A 715 15.67 38.55 3.27
C LYS A 715 14.55 38.22 4.25
N GLY A 716 13.47 37.59 3.78
CA GLY A 716 12.39 37.15 4.67
C GLY A 716 12.83 36.09 5.67
N GLN A 717 13.74 35.19 5.29
CA GLN A 717 14.34 34.24 6.25
C GLN A 717 15.10 34.96 7.36
N LYS A 718 15.95 35.93 7.03
CA LYS A 718 16.67 36.74 8.02
C LYS A 718 15.71 37.51 8.91
N GLU A 719 14.66 38.13 8.34
CA GLU A 719 13.66 38.87 9.10
C GLU A 719 12.90 38.02 10.12
N LEU A 720 12.60 36.76 9.76
CA LEU A 720 11.81 35.84 10.59
C LEU A 720 12.65 35.04 11.61
N PHE A 721 13.92 34.76 11.33
CA PHE A 721 14.73 33.79 12.10
C PHE A 721 16.07 34.35 12.60
N SER A 722 16.46 35.63 12.30
CA SER A 722 17.67 36.20 12.85
C SER A 722 17.42 36.68 14.28
N THR A 723 18.13 36.14 15.23
CA THR A 723 18.32 36.70 16.56
C THR A 723 19.30 37.86 16.41
N GLY A 724 18.95 39.08 16.89
CA GLY A 724 19.61 40.36 16.66
C GLY A 724 21.07 40.54 17.10
N GLU A 725 21.88 39.48 17.15
CA GLU A 725 23.32 39.52 17.47
C GLU A 725 24.23 39.49 16.22
N ASP A 726 23.70 39.23 15.02
CA ASP A 726 24.46 39.18 13.76
C ASP A 726 24.35 40.49 12.91
N GLU A 727 24.04 41.62 13.51
CA GLU A 727 24.18 42.93 12.87
C GLU A 727 25.62 43.45 12.89
N MET A 728 26.55 42.74 12.27
CA MET A 728 27.81 43.31 11.85
C MET A 728 28.20 42.80 10.48
N GLU A 729 28.05 43.77 9.53
CA GLU A 729 28.72 43.82 8.24
C GLU A 729 28.42 42.72 7.21
N VAL A 730 27.52 43.02 6.30
CA VAL A 730 27.91 43.19 4.87
C VAL A 730 26.88 44.09 4.22
N ASP A 731 27.14 45.39 4.20
CA ASP A 731 26.67 46.32 3.21
C ASP A 731 27.32 46.02 1.86
N GLU A 732 26.58 46.31 0.81
CA GLU A 732 26.97 46.32 -0.60
C GLU A 732 26.95 44.99 -1.33
N ASP A 733 25.78 44.66 -1.88
CA ASP A 733 25.68 44.39 -3.30
C ASP A 733 24.33 44.94 -3.79
N GLU A 734 24.42 45.98 -4.56
CA GLU A 734 23.35 46.73 -5.21
C GLU A 734 22.47 45.84 -6.07
N ASP A 735 21.20 46.17 -6.02
CA ASP A 735 20.15 45.74 -6.91
C ASP A 735 20.57 45.81 -8.40
N GLU A 736 20.93 44.68 -9.00
CA GLU A 736 20.70 44.52 -10.43
C GLU A 736 19.31 43.92 -10.60
N GLU A 737 18.33 44.79 -10.78
CA GLU A 737 17.10 44.48 -11.47
C GLU A 737 17.44 44.04 -12.91
N GLY A 738 17.82 42.80 -13.07
CA GLY A 738 17.82 42.10 -14.31
C GLY A 738 16.41 41.59 -14.59
N THR A 739 15.69 42.35 -15.41
CA THR A 739 14.54 41.82 -16.13
C THR A 739 14.99 40.67 -17.00
N ASP A 740 14.83 39.45 -16.54
CA ASP A 740 14.77 38.28 -17.41
C ASP A 740 13.36 37.70 -17.34
N ALA A 741 12.69 37.96 -18.45
CA ALA A 741 11.43 37.37 -18.82
C ALA A 741 11.64 35.87 -19.06
N ASP A 742 10.64 35.11 -18.59
CA ASP A 742 10.19 33.80 -19.10
C ASP A 742 11.26 32.70 -19.33
N GLU A 743 11.62 31.97 -18.27
CA GLU A 743 11.72 30.54 -18.37
C GLU A 743 10.79 29.92 -17.31
N GLU A 744 9.67 29.33 -17.79
CA GLU A 744 8.84 28.44 -17.02
C GLU A 744 9.66 27.20 -16.65
N ASP A 745 10.48 27.33 -15.63
CA ASP A 745 11.05 26.15 -14.96
C ASP A 745 10.00 25.64 -13.97
N ASN A 746 9.14 24.75 -14.47
CA ASN A 746 8.21 23.96 -13.71
C ASN A 746 9.00 22.87 -12.99
N SER A 747 9.96 23.24 -12.16
CA SER A 747 10.55 22.33 -11.20
C SER A 747 9.60 22.23 -10.03
N ASP A 748 9.08 21.04 -9.79
CA ASP A 748 8.30 20.66 -8.60
C ASP A 748 9.01 21.20 -7.35
N ILE A 749 8.34 22.14 -6.68
CA ILE A 749 8.79 22.61 -5.38
C ILE A 749 8.43 21.47 -4.43
N GLU A 750 9.45 20.73 -3.99
CA GLU A 750 9.28 19.74 -2.93
C GLU A 750 8.78 20.44 -1.68
N ILE A 751 7.49 20.30 -1.42
CA ILE A 751 6.91 20.66 -0.14
C ILE A 751 7.38 19.60 0.83
N ASP A 752 7.93 20.03 1.98
CA ASP A 752 8.31 19.14 3.08
C ASP A 752 7.27 18.02 3.22
N SER A 753 7.70 16.77 3.11
CA SER A 753 6.81 15.59 3.14
C SER A 753 5.96 15.49 4.42
N ASP A 754 6.31 16.30 5.42
CA ASP A 754 5.55 16.46 6.66
C ASP A 754 4.35 17.44 6.54
N VAL A 755 4.18 18.14 5.42
CA VAL A 755 3.01 18.98 5.16
C VAL A 755 1.91 18.13 4.53
N GLU A 756 1.21 17.37 5.35
CA GLU A 756 -0.02 16.68 4.95
C GLU A 756 -1.13 17.70 4.70
N PHE A 757 -1.62 17.77 3.46
CA PHE A 757 -2.88 18.42 3.16
C PHE A 757 -4.02 17.55 3.71
N VAL A 758 -4.56 17.94 4.86
CA VAL A 758 -5.78 17.30 5.38
C VAL A 758 -6.95 17.71 4.49
N ASP A 759 -7.31 16.84 3.56
CA ASP A 759 -8.52 17.00 2.76
C ASP A 759 -9.73 16.67 3.63
N LEU A 760 -10.43 17.70 4.11
CA LEU A 760 -11.62 17.61 4.97
C LEU A 760 -12.89 17.20 4.21
N ASN A 761 -12.80 16.68 2.98
CA ASN A 761 -13.95 16.26 2.19
C ASN A 761 -14.27 14.75 2.28
N GLU A 762 -13.48 13.93 2.99
CA GLU A 762 -13.79 12.51 3.19
C GLU A 762 -14.58 12.23 4.48
N ALA A 763 -15.79 12.74 4.52
CA ALA A 763 -16.83 12.17 5.37
C ALA A 763 -18.12 12.05 4.55
N ASN A 764 -18.12 11.14 3.60
CA ASN A 764 -19.24 10.37 3.03
C ASN A 764 -18.85 9.87 1.63
N ASP A 765 -18.25 8.71 1.57
CA ASP A 765 -18.68 7.63 0.67
C ASP A 765 -17.92 6.34 1.04
N GLU A 766 -18.66 5.34 1.46
CA GLU A 766 -18.16 3.97 1.51
C GLU A 766 -18.02 3.44 0.07
N SER A 767 -16.92 2.81 -0.18
CA SER A 767 -16.58 1.86 -1.24
C SER A 767 -15.60 2.35 -2.33
N GLY A 768 -14.41 1.78 -2.30
CA GLY A 768 -13.42 1.83 -3.38
C GLY A 768 -11.99 1.78 -2.85
N GLU A 769 -11.51 0.57 -2.62
CA GLU A 769 -10.08 0.32 -2.41
C GLU A 769 -9.30 0.73 -3.66
N GLU A 770 -8.59 1.85 -3.60
CA GLU A 770 -7.45 2.13 -4.45
C GLU A 770 -6.24 2.30 -3.55
N GLU A 771 -5.34 1.31 -3.61
CA GLU A 771 -4.02 1.34 -2.99
C GLU A 771 -3.18 2.41 -3.71
N GLU A 772 -3.03 3.58 -3.12
CA GLU A 772 -1.96 4.50 -3.48
C GLU A 772 -0.66 3.99 -2.82
N ASP A 773 0.26 3.52 -3.67
CA ASP A 773 1.64 3.25 -3.32
C ASP A 773 2.33 4.58 -2.99
N GLU A 774 2.46 4.90 -1.71
CA GLU A 774 3.39 5.92 -1.24
C GLU A 774 4.82 5.38 -1.45
N GLU A 775 5.43 5.76 -2.54
CA GLU A 775 6.88 5.67 -2.73
C GLU A 775 7.52 6.77 -1.88
N GLU A 776 7.91 6.44 -0.65
CA GLU A 776 8.93 7.22 0.07
C GLU A 776 10.28 6.92 -0.59
N ASP A 777 10.72 7.78 -1.48
CA ASP A 777 12.12 7.83 -1.91
C ASP A 777 12.97 8.27 -0.70
N GLU A 778 13.60 7.29 -0.05
CA GLU A 778 14.77 7.56 0.77
C GLU A 778 15.93 7.86 -0.19
N ASP A 779 16.15 9.12 -0.50
CA ASP A 779 17.43 9.58 -1.00
C ASP A 779 18.49 9.27 0.06
N GLU A 780 19.29 8.23 -0.20
CA GLU A 780 20.58 8.06 0.43
C GLU A 780 21.41 9.32 0.05
N GLU A 781 21.48 10.27 0.96
CA GLU A 781 22.53 11.27 0.95
C GLU A 781 23.85 10.52 0.95
N LYS A 782 24.43 10.39 -0.25
CA LYS A 782 25.87 10.21 -0.37
C LYS A 782 26.50 11.45 0.25
N GLU A 783 26.93 11.35 1.50
CA GLU A 783 27.91 12.25 2.06
C GLU A 783 29.07 12.32 1.07
N GLY A 784 29.02 13.34 0.24
CA GLY A 784 30.15 13.80 -0.52
C GLY A 784 31.19 14.29 0.46
N GLU A 785 32.24 13.51 0.59
CA GLU A 785 33.47 13.90 1.27
C GLU A 785 34.00 15.18 0.56
N PHE A 786 33.57 16.35 1.01
CA PHE A 786 33.97 17.63 0.49
C PHE A 786 34.58 18.50 1.57
N ASP A 787 35.69 19.00 1.15
CA ASP A 787 36.51 20.11 1.65
C ASP A 787 37.77 19.69 2.38
N LYS A 788 38.76 19.31 1.56
CA LYS A 788 40.15 19.44 2.01
C LYS A 788 40.81 20.58 1.22
N PRO A 789 41.04 21.72 1.88
CA PRO A 789 41.88 22.80 1.28
C PRO A 789 43.23 22.28 0.80
N GLU A 790 43.73 21.20 1.39
CA GLU A 790 44.98 20.53 1.05
C GLU A 790 45.05 19.93 -0.37
N GLU A 791 43.93 19.54 -0.98
CA GLU A 791 43.96 18.98 -2.36
C GLU A 791 44.16 20.06 -3.44
N LEU A 792 43.62 21.26 -3.23
CA LEU A 792 43.85 22.38 -4.13
C LEU A 792 45.28 22.92 -3.99
N GLU A 793 45.77 23.03 -2.75
CA GLU A 793 47.12 23.41 -2.47
C GLU A 793 48.12 22.43 -3.07
N ASN A 794 47.85 21.14 -2.98
CA ASN A 794 48.61 20.07 -3.62
C ASN A 794 48.51 20.08 -5.17
N ALA A 795 47.34 20.41 -5.73
CA ALA A 795 47.17 20.55 -7.18
C ALA A 795 47.88 21.79 -7.70
N LEU A 796 47.80 22.94 -7.00
CA LEU A 796 48.52 24.18 -7.35
C LEU A 796 50.03 24.02 -7.17
N GLU A 797 50.48 23.35 -6.11
CA GLU A 797 51.90 23.02 -5.89
C GLU A 797 52.45 22.04 -6.94
N LYS A 798 51.63 21.09 -7.39
CA LYS A 798 51.99 20.16 -8.49
C LYS A 798 52.10 20.88 -9.84
N LEU A 799 51.23 21.84 -10.11
CA LEU A 799 51.24 22.66 -11.32
C LEU A 799 52.44 23.60 -11.34
N LEU A 800 52.76 24.24 -10.23
CA LEU A 800 53.95 25.10 -10.06
C LEU A 800 55.27 24.27 -10.07
N LYS A 801 55.24 23.05 -9.49
CA LYS A 801 56.44 22.18 -9.51
C LYS A 801 56.70 21.54 -10.88
N SER A 802 55.67 21.22 -11.67
CA SER A 802 55.87 20.66 -13.03
C SER A 802 56.52 21.67 -13.97
N HIS A 803 56.17 22.95 -13.85
CA HIS A 803 56.84 24.01 -14.64
C HIS A 803 58.25 24.37 -14.16
N ARG A 804 58.58 24.07 -12.91
CA ARG A 804 59.91 24.33 -12.36
C ARG A 804 60.90 23.19 -12.68
N LEU A 805 60.42 21.98 -12.78
CA LEU A 805 61.23 20.79 -13.14
C LEU A 805 61.61 20.73 -14.61
N ASP A 806 60.84 21.32 -15.54
CA ASP A 806 61.19 21.37 -16.98
C ASP A 806 62.29 22.43 -17.25
N LYS A 807 62.44 23.45 -16.40
CA LYS A 807 63.50 24.45 -16.53
C LYS A 807 64.82 23.98 -15.92
N ASP A 808 64.84 23.15 -14.91
CA ASP A 808 66.02 22.66 -14.24
C ASP A 808 66.75 21.52 -14.99
N ALA A 809 66.05 20.87 -15.95
CA ALA A 809 66.62 19.78 -16.72
C ALA A 809 67.55 20.23 -17.93
N ASN A 810 67.58 21.52 -18.26
CA ASN A 810 68.31 22.10 -19.40
C ASN A 810 69.29 23.21 -19.06
N ALA A 811 69.64 23.45 -17.81
CA ALA A 811 70.53 24.51 -17.38
C ALA A 811 71.98 23.98 -17.17
N GLU A 812 72.80 23.89 -18.23
CA GLU A 812 74.23 24.20 -18.17
C GLU A 812 74.35 25.65 -18.56
N SER A 813 74.80 26.49 -17.60
CA SER A 813 75.38 27.82 -17.68
C SER A 813 74.69 28.92 -18.54
N SER A 814 74.07 29.87 -17.90
CA SER A 814 74.50 31.29 -17.84
C SER A 814 73.28 32.18 -17.28
N GLU A 815 73.69 33.13 -16.47
CA GLU A 815 72.82 34.15 -15.95
C GLU A 815 72.12 34.97 -17.00
N SER A 816 70.82 34.86 -17.15
CA SER A 816 69.97 35.95 -17.59
C SER A 816 68.53 35.66 -17.09
N GLU A 817 68.03 36.55 -16.27
CA GLU A 817 66.57 36.60 -15.94
C GLU A 817 65.84 36.85 -17.28
N GLY A 818 65.35 35.81 -17.90
CA GLY A 818 64.42 35.89 -19.03
C GLY A 818 62.99 35.84 -18.56
N ASP A 819 62.25 36.93 -18.74
CA ASP A 819 60.81 36.97 -18.60
C ASP A 819 60.13 35.81 -19.36
N MET A 820 59.14 35.21 -18.76
CA MET A 820 58.31 34.18 -19.38
C MET A 820 57.71 34.75 -20.69
N SER A 821 57.73 33.92 -21.74
CA SER A 821 57.07 34.32 -23.01
C SER A 821 55.54 34.42 -22.83
N ASP A 822 54.90 35.33 -23.56
CA ASP A 822 53.45 35.54 -23.56
C ASP A 822 52.70 34.23 -23.85
N SER A 823 53.23 33.28 -24.62
CA SER A 823 52.59 31.97 -24.91
C SER A 823 52.66 30.98 -23.77
N GLU A 824 53.68 31.08 -22.90
CA GLU A 824 53.80 30.26 -21.68
C GLU A 824 52.90 30.79 -20.59
N MET A 825 52.72 32.11 -20.49
CA MET A 825 51.83 32.77 -19.58
C MET A 825 50.35 32.45 -19.92
N PHE A 826 50.00 32.46 -21.22
CA PHE A 826 48.66 32.04 -21.66
C PHE A 826 48.36 30.55 -21.38
N ALA A 827 49.31 29.65 -21.48
CA ALA A 827 49.15 28.24 -21.20
C ALA A 827 48.96 27.97 -19.70
N ILE A 828 49.59 28.75 -18.82
CA ILE A 828 49.37 28.70 -17.35
C ILE A 828 48.01 29.28 -16.98
N ASP A 829 47.59 30.34 -17.63
CA ASP A 829 46.31 31.02 -17.39
C ASP A 829 45.15 30.09 -17.79
N GLU A 830 45.25 29.35 -18.89
CA GLU A 830 44.26 28.38 -19.34
C GLU A 830 44.14 27.19 -18.39
N GLN A 831 45.25 26.68 -17.82
CA GLN A 831 45.28 25.60 -16.85
C GLN A 831 44.82 26.05 -15.47
N LEU A 832 45.14 27.29 -15.06
CA LEU A 832 44.66 27.90 -13.83
C LEU A 832 43.15 28.16 -13.91
N ALA A 833 42.68 28.67 -15.04
CA ALA A 833 41.25 28.86 -15.31
C ALA A 833 40.48 27.52 -15.29
N ALA A 834 41.08 26.44 -15.84
CA ALA A 834 40.48 25.10 -15.79
C ALA A 834 40.40 24.50 -14.36
N ALA A 835 41.35 24.82 -13.50
CA ALA A 835 41.39 24.38 -12.10
C ALA A 835 40.43 25.19 -11.18
N ILE A 836 40.15 26.45 -11.54
CA ILE A 836 39.29 27.36 -10.76
C ILE A 836 37.83 27.30 -11.23
N LYS A 837 37.56 26.95 -12.49
CA LYS A 837 36.20 26.85 -13.05
C LYS A 837 35.24 25.95 -12.26
N PRO A 838 35.61 24.74 -11.83
CA PRO A 838 34.74 23.90 -11.00
C PRO A 838 34.33 24.59 -9.71
N ARG A 839 35.25 25.27 -9.05
CA ARG A 839 35.01 25.89 -7.74
C ARG A 839 34.15 27.18 -7.81
N ILE A 840 34.20 27.89 -8.91
CA ILE A 840 33.25 29.02 -9.15
C ILE A 840 31.88 28.45 -9.45
N GLN A 841 31.81 27.32 -10.16
CA GLN A 841 30.56 26.64 -10.46
C GLN A 841 29.93 26.02 -9.20
N ASP A 842 30.73 25.47 -8.29
CA ASP A 842 30.29 24.94 -7.01
C ASP A 842 29.79 26.06 -6.07
N ARG A 843 30.52 27.16 -5.96
CA ARG A 843 30.07 28.34 -5.16
C ARG A 843 28.77 28.95 -5.69
N THR A 844 28.57 29.01 -7.00
CA THR A 844 27.30 29.50 -7.57
C THR A 844 26.16 28.49 -7.37
N ASN A 845 26.43 27.19 -7.34
CA ASN A 845 25.46 26.15 -7.02
C ASN A 845 25.11 26.18 -5.53
N ASP A 846 26.09 26.34 -4.65
CA ASP A 846 25.87 26.46 -3.20
C ASP A 846 25.05 27.70 -2.87
N SER A 847 25.32 28.85 -3.51
CA SER A 847 24.52 30.06 -3.32
C SER A 847 23.09 29.92 -3.84
N LYS A 848 22.88 29.22 -4.96
CA LYS A 848 21.54 28.90 -5.47
C LYS A 848 20.82 27.90 -4.55
N LYS A 849 21.53 26.90 -4.01
CA LYS A 849 21.00 25.92 -3.06
C LYS A 849 20.57 26.63 -1.76
N GLN A 850 21.41 27.50 -1.20
CA GLN A 850 21.08 28.30 -0.01
C GLN A 850 19.88 29.21 -0.25
N LYS A 851 19.77 29.87 -1.42
CA LYS A 851 18.60 30.68 -1.76
C LYS A 851 17.32 29.84 -1.88
N LYS A 852 17.41 28.62 -2.42
CA LYS A 852 16.28 27.69 -2.53
C LYS A 852 15.86 27.19 -1.13
N GLU A 853 16.80 26.78 -0.29
CA GLU A 853 16.57 26.35 1.09
C GLU A 853 15.96 27.46 1.95
N ALA A 854 16.48 28.69 1.83
CA ALA A 854 15.93 29.85 2.51
C ALA A 854 14.47 30.11 2.11
N LYS A 855 14.18 30.09 0.80
CA LYS A 855 12.82 30.24 0.30
C LYS A 855 11.91 29.14 0.85
N GLN A 856 12.36 27.89 0.82
CA GLN A 856 11.61 26.73 1.29
C GLN A 856 11.31 26.81 2.79
N SER A 857 12.29 27.24 3.60
CA SER A 857 12.11 27.40 5.04
C SER A 857 10.98 28.41 5.36
N VAL A 858 10.96 29.57 4.68
CA VAL A 858 9.89 30.57 4.84
C VAL A 858 8.54 30.02 4.42
N ILE A 859 8.48 29.30 3.29
CA ILE A 859 7.24 28.70 2.78
C ILE A 859 6.70 27.68 3.80
N ASN A 860 7.56 26.78 4.29
CA ASN A 860 7.16 25.76 5.27
C ASN A 860 6.67 26.40 6.58
N PHE A 861 7.34 27.47 7.04
CA PHE A 861 6.90 28.19 8.24
C PHE A 861 5.53 28.83 8.05
N LYS A 862 5.28 29.48 6.90
CA LYS A 862 3.96 30.04 6.58
C LYS A 862 2.87 28.96 6.51
N HIS A 863 3.15 27.78 5.94
CA HIS A 863 2.21 26.66 5.94
C HIS A 863 1.84 26.23 7.35
N ARG A 864 2.83 26.10 8.25
CA ARG A 864 2.61 25.71 9.64
C ARG A 864 1.80 26.77 10.41
N ILE A 865 1.99 28.06 10.12
CA ILE A 865 1.15 29.12 10.66
C ILE A 865 -0.29 29.01 10.14
N LEU A 866 -0.47 28.75 8.85
CA LEU A 866 -1.81 28.56 8.27
C LEU A 866 -2.54 27.37 8.92
N ASP A 867 -1.84 26.32 9.32
CA ASP A 867 -2.43 25.20 10.07
C ASP A 867 -2.96 25.67 11.44
N LEU A 868 -2.22 26.51 12.16
CA LEU A 868 -2.70 27.10 13.41
C LEU A 868 -3.92 28.01 13.17
N LEU A 869 -3.90 28.84 12.12
CA LEU A 869 -5.03 29.70 11.77
C LEU A 869 -6.28 28.90 11.36
N ASP A 870 -6.12 27.76 10.69
CA ASP A 870 -7.24 26.86 10.39
C ASP A 870 -7.85 26.27 11.66
N ILE A 871 -7.00 25.85 12.63
CA ILE A 871 -7.46 25.42 13.95
C ILE A 871 -8.23 26.53 14.64
N TYR A 872 -7.71 27.78 14.63
CA TYR A 872 -8.36 28.92 15.23
C TYR A 872 -9.75 29.19 14.62
N VAL A 873 -9.83 29.23 13.30
CA VAL A 873 -11.10 29.45 12.58
C VAL A 873 -12.09 28.32 12.88
N ARG A 874 -11.62 27.08 13.03
CA ARG A 874 -12.49 25.95 13.35
C ARG A 874 -13.12 26.06 14.74
N ASN A 875 -12.35 26.50 15.72
CA ASN A 875 -12.76 26.57 17.10
C ASN A 875 -13.48 27.90 17.42
N GLU A 876 -12.96 29.02 16.96
CA GLU A 876 -13.36 30.38 17.33
C GLU A 876 -14.10 31.12 16.22
N SER A 877 -14.70 30.40 15.25
CA SER A 877 -15.42 31.02 14.12
C SER A 877 -16.56 31.92 14.54
N LEU A 878 -17.07 31.81 15.75
CA LEU A 878 -18.17 32.61 16.27
C LEU A 878 -17.69 33.88 17.01
N GLY A 879 -16.38 33.97 17.27
CA GLY A 879 -15.78 35.10 18.00
C GLY A 879 -15.47 36.31 17.09
N PRO A 880 -15.40 37.53 17.66
CA PRO A 880 -15.20 38.76 16.89
C PRO A 880 -13.78 38.85 16.28
N LEU A 881 -12.77 38.24 16.90
CA LEU A 881 -11.38 38.31 16.41
C LEU A 881 -11.15 37.56 15.10
N SER A 882 -11.97 36.58 14.77
CA SER A 882 -11.84 35.79 13.52
C SER A 882 -12.00 36.62 12.24
N PHE A 883 -12.69 37.76 12.32
CA PHE A 883 -12.81 38.67 11.19
C PHE A 883 -11.49 39.34 10.81
N ALA A 884 -10.59 39.54 11.77
CA ALA A 884 -9.27 40.14 11.53
C ALA A 884 -8.35 39.24 10.66
N LEU A 885 -8.67 37.97 10.49
CA LEU A 885 -7.88 37.04 9.65
C LEU A 885 -8.12 37.26 8.16
N LEU A 886 -9.26 37.82 7.75
CA LEU A 886 -9.66 37.86 6.34
C LEU A 886 -8.67 38.65 5.47
N LEU A 887 -8.22 39.81 5.93
CA LEU A 887 -7.33 40.68 5.16
C LEU A 887 -5.91 40.12 5.06
N PRO A 888 -5.25 39.64 6.15
CA PRO A 888 -3.94 38.97 6.08
C PRO A 888 -3.92 37.75 5.15
N LEU A 889 -4.97 36.93 5.17
CA LEU A 889 -5.06 35.75 4.28
C LEU A 889 -5.22 36.19 2.81
N LEU A 890 -6.02 37.23 2.50
CA LEU A 890 -6.14 37.73 1.14
C LEU A 890 -4.82 38.38 0.66
N ASN A 891 -4.11 39.07 1.52
CA ASN A 891 -2.80 39.64 1.21
C ASN A 891 -1.76 38.57 0.95
N LEU A 892 -1.74 37.51 1.74
CA LEU A 892 -0.87 36.35 1.50
C LEU A 892 -1.14 35.72 0.12
N MET A 893 -2.41 35.49 -0.23
CA MET A 893 -2.78 34.94 -1.53
C MET A 893 -2.26 35.74 -2.71
N ARG A 894 -2.15 37.05 -2.55
CA ARG A 894 -1.66 37.98 -3.58
C ARG A 894 -0.15 38.07 -3.66
N THR A 895 0.54 38.02 -2.49
CA THR A 895 1.98 38.22 -2.38
C THR A 895 2.79 36.93 -2.58
N THR A 896 2.21 35.76 -2.31
CA THR A 896 2.92 34.51 -2.46
C THR A 896 3.09 34.10 -3.92
N SER A 897 4.31 33.62 -4.26
CA SER A 897 4.58 32.96 -5.52
C SER A 897 4.18 31.47 -5.50
N THR A 898 3.82 30.92 -4.34
CA THR A 898 3.62 29.49 -4.10
C THR A 898 2.13 29.12 -4.16
N LYS A 899 1.73 28.38 -5.19
CA LYS A 899 0.34 27.94 -5.40
C LYS A 899 -0.28 27.22 -4.18
N PRO A 900 0.40 26.25 -3.51
CA PRO A 900 -0.12 25.59 -2.31
C PRO A 900 -0.45 26.55 -1.17
N LEU A 901 0.40 27.56 -0.87
CA LEU A 901 0.11 28.54 0.17
C LEU A 901 -1.15 29.37 -0.15
N SER A 902 -1.27 29.84 -1.38
CA SER A 902 -2.46 30.56 -1.85
C SER A 902 -3.72 29.69 -1.76
N ALA A 903 -3.62 28.40 -2.14
CA ALA A 903 -4.75 27.46 -2.05
C ALA A 903 -5.18 27.24 -0.58
N ARG A 904 -4.22 27.07 0.34
CA ARG A 904 -4.48 26.86 1.76
C ARG A 904 -5.13 28.10 2.41
N ALA A 905 -4.64 29.29 2.11
CA ALA A 905 -5.26 30.54 2.57
C ALA A 905 -6.71 30.71 2.06
N CYS A 906 -6.95 30.40 0.78
CA CYS A 906 -8.30 30.37 0.21
C CYS A 906 -9.21 29.37 0.94
N GLU A 907 -8.72 28.17 1.24
CA GLU A 907 -9.47 27.12 1.95
C GLU A 907 -9.91 27.60 3.34
N ILE A 908 -9.02 28.24 4.11
CA ILE A 908 -9.34 28.77 5.45
C ILE A 908 -10.47 29.78 5.37
N ILE A 909 -10.44 30.71 4.42
CA ILE A 909 -11.53 31.72 4.22
C ILE A 909 -12.85 31.02 3.88
N LEU A 910 -12.81 30.00 3.01
CA LEU A 910 -14.02 29.26 2.63
C LEU A 910 -14.56 28.40 3.78
N ASN A 911 -13.68 27.82 4.60
CA ASN A 911 -14.06 27.07 5.79
C ASN A 911 -14.71 27.99 6.84
N TYR A 912 -14.17 29.19 7.01
CA TYR A 912 -14.78 30.20 7.87
C TYR A 912 -16.19 30.56 7.38
N GLN A 913 -16.37 30.79 6.08
CA GLN A 913 -17.70 31.04 5.51
C GLN A 913 -18.67 29.88 5.75
N LYS A 914 -18.21 28.62 5.57
CA LYS A 914 -19.01 27.42 5.84
C LYS A 914 -19.40 27.32 7.32
N ALA A 915 -18.47 27.58 8.25
CA ALA A 915 -18.70 27.55 9.69
C ALA A 915 -19.78 28.56 10.10
N LEU A 916 -19.68 29.82 9.64
CA LEU A 916 -20.66 30.85 9.91
C LEU A 916 -22.05 30.54 9.30
N ARG A 917 -22.10 29.96 8.10
CA ARG A 917 -23.38 29.49 7.50
C ARG A 917 -24.01 28.38 8.33
N LYS A 918 -23.23 27.44 8.80
CA LYS A 918 -23.70 26.34 9.69
C LYS A 918 -24.19 26.91 11.03
N ALA A 919 -23.46 27.83 11.64
CA ALA A 919 -23.84 28.46 12.90
C ALA A 919 -25.20 29.21 12.79
N ARG A 920 -25.39 29.93 11.70
CA ARG A 920 -26.67 30.65 11.43
C ARG A 920 -27.83 29.65 11.25
N SER A 921 -27.62 28.55 10.51
CA SER A 921 -28.66 27.54 10.34
C SER A 921 -29.04 26.89 11.68
N ASN A 922 -28.07 26.77 12.59
CA ASN A 922 -28.27 26.21 13.94
C ASN A 922 -28.76 27.28 14.95
N ARG A 923 -28.95 28.53 14.53
CA ARG A 923 -29.35 29.67 15.39
C ARG A 923 -28.37 29.90 16.54
N GLN A 924 -27.09 29.69 16.33
CA GLN A 924 -26.05 30.03 17.28
C GLN A 924 -25.82 31.55 17.26
N GLU A 925 -25.49 32.12 18.40
CA GLU A 925 -25.16 33.53 18.53
C GLU A 925 -23.74 33.77 17.99
N ILE A 926 -23.58 34.70 17.07
CA ILE A 926 -22.30 35.08 16.49
C ILE A 926 -21.94 36.42 17.10
N GLN A 927 -20.82 36.47 17.78
CA GLN A 927 -20.28 37.72 18.30
C GLN A 927 -19.57 38.46 17.15
N VAL A 928 -19.96 39.69 16.91
CA VAL A 928 -19.42 40.50 15.83
C VAL A 928 -18.73 41.76 16.39
N PRO A 929 -17.68 42.26 15.71
CA PRO A 929 -17.07 43.54 16.01
C PRO A 929 -18.08 44.71 15.89
N GLU A 930 -17.68 45.93 16.31
CA GLU A 930 -18.50 47.12 16.12
C GLU A 930 -18.85 47.33 14.63
N PRO A 931 -20.07 47.75 14.30
CA PRO A 931 -20.53 47.89 12.92
C PRO A 931 -19.64 48.83 12.05
N ASP A 932 -19.02 49.82 12.65
CA ASP A 932 -18.16 50.75 11.93
C ASP A 932 -16.79 50.13 11.60
N ASP A 933 -16.24 49.26 12.48
CA ASP A 933 -15.02 48.47 12.24
C ASP A 933 -15.26 47.43 11.12
N LEU A 934 -16.41 46.78 11.13
CA LEU A 934 -16.80 45.88 10.07
C LEU A 934 -16.96 46.56 8.71
N LEU A 935 -17.48 47.77 8.71
CA LEU A 935 -17.61 48.55 7.48
C LEU A 935 -16.22 48.99 6.95
N GLY A 936 -15.30 49.36 7.86
CA GLY A 936 -13.89 49.62 7.52
C GLY A 936 -13.26 48.40 6.87
N LEU A 937 -13.38 47.23 7.52
CA LEU A 937 -12.87 45.96 7.00
C LEU A 937 -13.48 45.56 5.65
N LEU A 938 -14.77 45.85 5.42
CA LEU A 938 -15.42 45.61 4.13
C LEU A 938 -14.80 46.45 3.02
N LEU A 939 -14.51 47.73 3.30
CA LEU A 939 -13.86 48.63 2.36
C LEU A 939 -12.45 48.17 1.99
N GLU A 940 -11.66 47.76 2.98
CA GLU A 940 -10.31 47.21 2.76
C GLU A 940 -10.34 45.93 1.96
N ILE A 941 -11.29 45.02 2.22
CA ILE A 941 -11.46 43.76 1.44
C ILE A 941 -11.83 44.12 -0.02
N HIS A 942 -12.67 45.09 -0.26
CA HIS A 942 -13.06 45.51 -1.61
C HIS A 942 -11.90 46.16 -2.36
N GLU A 943 -11.09 46.98 -1.68
CA GLU A 943 -9.87 47.52 -2.24
C GLU A 943 -8.87 46.42 -2.61
N ALA A 944 -8.62 45.47 -1.70
CA ALA A 944 -7.78 44.30 -1.95
C ALA A 944 -8.32 43.45 -3.11
N ALA A 945 -9.64 43.19 -3.16
CA ALA A 945 -10.29 42.41 -4.22
C ALA A 945 -10.10 43.03 -5.62
N GLY A 946 -10.00 44.36 -5.69
CA GLY A 946 -9.79 45.08 -6.95
C GLY A 946 -8.38 44.98 -7.54
N GLN A 947 -7.42 44.39 -6.81
CA GLN A 947 -6.01 44.35 -7.20
C GLN A 947 -5.62 43.15 -8.04
N ASP A 948 -6.35 41.98 -7.90
CA ASP A 948 -6.05 40.75 -8.58
C ASP A 948 -7.33 40.06 -9.10
N ASN A 949 -7.25 39.50 -10.31
CA ASN A 949 -8.37 38.79 -10.96
C ASN A 949 -8.19 37.27 -11.06
N ALA A 950 -7.19 36.69 -10.41
CA ALA A 950 -7.00 35.23 -10.37
C ALA A 950 -8.26 34.55 -9.79
N HIS A 951 -8.67 33.42 -10.39
CA HIS A 951 -9.97 32.79 -10.06
C HIS A 951 -10.07 32.42 -8.57
N ALA A 952 -9.01 31.83 -8.01
CA ALA A 952 -8.98 31.44 -6.60
C ALA A 952 -9.05 32.65 -5.68
N TYR A 953 -8.32 33.72 -6.02
CA TYR A 953 -8.33 34.98 -5.27
C TYR A 953 -9.69 35.67 -5.31
N ALA A 954 -10.28 35.78 -6.48
CA ALA A 954 -11.63 36.40 -6.63
C ALA A 954 -12.69 35.62 -5.85
N LYS A 955 -12.57 34.27 -5.78
CA LYS A 955 -13.45 33.42 -4.98
C LYS A 955 -13.28 33.64 -3.48
N ALA A 956 -12.05 33.76 -3.00
CA ALA A 956 -11.74 34.04 -1.61
C ALA A 956 -12.19 35.46 -1.21
N ALA A 957 -11.93 36.47 -2.03
CA ALA A 957 -12.35 37.85 -1.81
C ALA A 957 -13.87 37.99 -1.77
N SER A 958 -14.59 37.32 -2.69
CA SER A 958 -16.05 37.23 -2.67
C SER A 958 -16.57 36.60 -1.37
N ALA A 959 -15.96 35.50 -0.92
CA ALA A 959 -16.33 34.84 0.32
C ALA A 959 -16.08 35.77 1.53
N ALA A 960 -14.93 36.41 1.61
CA ALA A 960 -14.56 37.34 2.68
C ALA A 960 -15.52 38.53 2.74
N SER A 961 -15.78 39.17 1.62
CA SER A 961 -16.75 40.26 1.52
C SER A 961 -18.15 39.86 2.01
N LEU A 962 -18.63 38.65 1.60
CA LEU A 962 -19.93 38.13 2.02
C LEU A 962 -19.98 37.73 3.51
N ILE A 963 -18.87 37.30 4.09
CA ILE A 963 -18.76 37.08 5.53
C ILE A 963 -19.06 38.38 6.28
N VAL A 964 -18.36 39.44 5.94
CA VAL A 964 -18.48 40.75 6.60
C VAL A 964 -19.85 41.40 6.32
N ALA A 965 -20.30 41.40 5.08
CA ALA A 965 -21.63 41.92 4.70
C ALA A 965 -22.76 41.20 5.44
N SER A 966 -22.64 39.87 5.60
CA SER A 966 -23.60 39.08 6.33
C SER A 966 -23.56 39.31 7.84
N ALA A 967 -22.40 39.64 8.40
CA ALA A 967 -22.24 39.98 9.81
C ALA A 967 -22.85 41.38 10.08
N LEU A 968 -22.55 42.37 9.24
CA LEU A 968 -23.14 43.70 9.29
C LEU A 968 -24.68 43.67 9.24
N PHE A 969 -25.23 42.91 8.28
CA PHE A 969 -26.68 42.77 8.15
C PHE A 969 -27.33 42.05 9.33
N ALA A 970 -26.65 41.14 9.96
CA ALA A 970 -27.13 40.43 11.17
C ALA A 970 -27.10 41.37 12.40
N ALA A 971 -26.07 42.22 12.54
CA ALA A 971 -25.91 43.16 13.64
C ALA A 971 -26.90 44.31 13.54
N ASP A 972 -26.99 44.96 12.37
CA ASP A 972 -27.90 46.07 12.08
C ASP A 972 -28.41 45.98 10.64
N LYS A 973 -29.68 45.65 10.48
CA LYS A 973 -30.33 45.59 9.16
C LYS A 973 -30.28 46.91 8.39
N THR A 974 -30.15 48.06 9.07
CA THR A 974 -30.11 49.37 8.40
C THR A 974 -28.78 49.58 7.67
N LYS A 975 -27.71 48.94 8.11
CA LYS A 975 -26.36 48.99 7.50
C LYS A 975 -26.28 48.35 6.12
N ILE A 976 -27.29 47.62 5.69
CA ILE A 976 -27.37 47.11 4.30
C ILE A 976 -27.24 48.24 3.26
N LYS A 977 -27.64 49.47 3.57
CA LYS A 977 -27.48 50.60 2.70
C LYS A 977 -26.02 50.94 2.48
N ASP A 978 -25.25 50.97 3.56
CA ASP A 978 -23.83 51.27 3.55
C ASP A 978 -23.08 50.16 2.79
N VAL A 979 -23.40 48.86 3.06
CA VAL A 979 -22.87 47.72 2.32
C VAL A 979 -23.14 47.82 0.82
N ALA A 980 -24.40 48.18 0.44
CA ALA A 980 -24.77 48.34 -0.97
C ALA A 980 -24.01 49.48 -1.66
N VAL A 981 -23.71 50.57 -0.93
CA VAL A 981 -22.89 51.69 -1.43
C VAL A 981 -21.46 51.22 -1.73
N VAL A 982 -20.86 50.40 -0.84
CA VAL A 982 -19.52 49.82 -1.06
C VAL A 982 -19.50 48.96 -2.31
N TYR A 983 -20.45 48.04 -2.48
CA TYR A 983 -20.54 47.19 -3.67
C TYR A 983 -20.78 48.01 -4.94
N ALA A 984 -21.63 49.10 -4.89
CA ALA A 984 -21.89 49.96 -6.02
C ALA A 984 -20.64 50.74 -6.44
N LYS A 985 -19.87 51.23 -5.47
CA LYS A 985 -18.58 51.89 -5.73
C LYS A 985 -17.61 50.94 -6.41
N THR A 986 -17.39 49.76 -5.84
CA THR A 986 -16.50 48.72 -6.40
C THR A 986 -16.94 48.31 -7.80
N GLN A 987 -18.25 48.21 -8.06
CA GLN A 987 -18.78 47.91 -9.39
C GLN A 987 -18.51 49.08 -10.38
N SER A 988 -18.59 50.30 -9.92
CA SER A 988 -18.23 51.48 -10.72
C SER A 988 -16.76 51.47 -11.10
N ASP A 989 -15.88 51.26 -10.13
CA ASP A 989 -14.44 51.22 -10.31
C ASP A 989 -14.03 50.07 -11.26
N TRP A 990 -14.70 48.90 -11.15
CA TRP A 990 -14.54 47.81 -12.10
C TRP A 990 -14.97 48.12 -13.53
N VAL A 991 -16.13 48.81 -13.72
CA VAL A 991 -16.64 49.21 -15.04
C VAL A 991 -15.73 50.27 -15.66
N LEU A 992 -15.17 51.18 -14.85
CA LEU A 992 -14.22 52.19 -15.31
C LEU A 992 -12.82 51.61 -15.60
N GLY A 993 -12.56 50.36 -15.23
CA GLY A 993 -11.27 49.70 -15.42
C GLY A 993 -10.24 50.04 -14.37
N GLU A 994 -10.65 50.69 -13.26
CA GLU A 994 -9.81 51.03 -12.12
C GLU A 994 -9.60 49.85 -11.17
N ALA A 995 -10.46 48.81 -11.21
CA ALA A 995 -10.38 47.59 -10.43
C ALA A 995 -10.40 46.34 -11.31
N LYS A 996 -9.57 45.35 -10.94
CA LYS A 996 -9.46 44.03 -11.61
C LYS A 996 -10.33 43.00 -10.90
N LEU A 997 -11.59 42.84 -11.28
CA LEU A 997 -12.52 41.93 -10.61
C LEU A 997 -13.13 40.91 -11.59
N GLN A 998 -13.52 39.78 -11.09
CA GLN A 998 -14.33 38.81 -11.84
C GLN A 998 -15.82 39.08 -11.67
N THR A 999 -16.59 38.77 -12.70
CA THR A 999 -18.05 38.89 -12.67
C THR A 999 -18.72 38.08 -11.58
N SER A 1000 -18.10 36.94 -11.17
CA SER A 1000 -18.57 36.09 -10.08
C SER A 1000 -18.71 36.83 -8.75
N PHE A 1001 -17.85 37.81 -8.46
CA PHE A 1001 -17.90 38.60 -7.25
C PHE A 1001 -19.27 39.30 -7.05
N PHE A 1002 -19.76 39.91 -8.09
CA PHE A 1002 -21.07 40.57 -8.07
C PHE A 1002 -22.25 39.59 -8.20
N ALA A 1003 -22.04 38.47 -8.87
CA ALA A 1003 -23.04 37.40 -8.96
C ALA A 1003 -23.31 36.80 -7.58
N ASP A 1004 -22.27 36.54 -6.80
CA ASP A 1004 -22.38 36.00 -5.43
C ASP A 1004 -23.09 37.00 -4.51
N TRP A 1005 -22.78 38.29 -4.60
CA TRP A 1005 -23.48 39.35 -3.90
C TRP A 1005 -24.97 39.42 -4.25
N ASN A 1006 -25.31 39.38 -5.52
CA ASN A 1006 -26.71 39.36 -5.97
C ASN A 1006 -27.47 38.12 -5.43
N ASN A 1007 -26.86 36.97 -5.47
CA ASN A 1007 -27.43 35.72 -4.92
C ASN A 1007 -27.65 35.85 -3.41
N TRP A 1008 -26.69 36.45 -2.71
CA TRP A 1008 -26.83 36.71 -1.27
C TRP A 1008 -27.99 37.68 -0.99
N CYS A 1009 -28.11 38.76 -1.74
CA CYS A 1009 -29.21 39.73 -1.62
C CYS A 1009 -30.59 39.07 -1.81
N GLN A 1010 -30.73 38.22 -2.82
CA GLN A 1010 -31.97 37.45 -3.06
C GLN A 1010 -32.35 36.58 -1.87
N ASN A 1011 -31.35 35.88 -1.32
CA ASN A 1011 -31.55 35.02 -0.16
C ASN A 1011 -31.92 35.83 1.10
N ALA A 1012 -31.24 36.94 1.34
CA ALA A 1012 -31.51 37.82 2.46
C ALA A 1012 -32.92 38.46 2.37
N ALA A 1013 -33.33 38.91 1.16
CA ALA A 1013 -34.68 39.44 0.91
C ALA A 1013 -35.76 38.38 1.13
N SER A 1014 -35.56 37.13 0.71
CA SER A 1014 -36.50 36.05 0.91
C SER A 1014 -36.69 35.72 2.41
N GLN A 1015 -35.62 35.74 3.21
CA GLN A 1015 -35.65 35.50 4.65
C GLN A 1015 -36.30 36.66 5.43
N SER A 1016 -36.28 37.89 4.93
CA SER A 1016 -36.91 39.02 5.59
C SER A 1016 -38.42 39.11 5.30
N GLN A 1017 -38.93 38.40 4.29
CA GLN A 1017 -40.34 38.30 3.95
C GLN A 1017 -41.04 37.09 4.58
N SER A 1018 -40.32 36.11 5.06
CA SER A 1018 -40.80 34.96 5.84
C SER A 1018 -40.73 35.23 7.34
#